data_4830bb917d4d3daeb8066ba02960e2eb
#
_entry.id   4830bb917d4d3daeb8066ba02960e2eb
#
_cell.length_a   1.000
_cell.length_b   1.000
_cell.length_c   1.000
_cell.angle_alpha   90.00
_cell.angle_beta   90.00
_cell.angle_gamma   90.00
#
_symmetry.space_group_name_H-M   'P 1'
#
loop_
_entity.id
_entity.type
_entity.pdbx_description
1 polymer ?
#
loop_
_entity_poly.entity_id
_entity_poly.type
_entity_poly.pdbx_seq_one_letter_code
_entity_poly.pdbx_strand_id
1 'polypeptide(L)'
;MLKAKYGWKVAVPAIVPDAMIFDHILKNRGIDDVDRFFRMGKEALHDPFLFEDMEKAVQRILHAVSAGEKIVIYGDYDCDGITAIAVLYRALRSLGAQVAFDLPDRFSDGYGLNMRAVEELIRQRVQLVITVDNGITCRAEIARLREAGIDTIVTDHHSMVGEAPEAYAILHAPSSSTYPFRELAGVGVSYKLACAVLDSTLDEILDLVAVGTIADLVLLDGENQAIVNLGLAQLAKTTHLGLKKLIQFTHPEEINLTAVAFKIAPKINSSGRMGKAKDAVRLLISDSDEEVNRLILDIEANHAERKDLTDEAYAECERLVEDGHKVLVLASPRLHEGVIGLCAQKIAEKYQKSTCVICTGEDSLGKGSMRSYGNDDILGFLKDSADLLVRFGGHSQAAGLAIDIANIPRFQERLDCLAVAQTVPDLTVDMRVRLSDVSVATIRKLEHYSFFTARFLLEGLTVSGKTVMTGKHTKLMVTDGAKTVEAIDFNHLDYFRRLEVGDRIDLVGGLSLNSWRGKETVQILIKDLACRHFQVLDWRGDPGGDTPDYRPGPDELILDETILPEDFDISELMRKRRPGTVLIRLNRNRPIWERHLNKEGIGSVFRLLQKRPETNRETLEAEAKIPPWVLSPIVHVLEELGLIRTTGQEIVLEKTQEKRNLADSRTYQRLIEAQRQWAFLTDESLPRIRDYLFNLNGGITP
;
A
#
# COMPACT_ATOMS: atom_id res chain seq x y z
N MET A 1 13.48 18.32 -5.66
CA MET A 1 13.93 17.02 -6.24
C MET A 1 13.08 15.89 -5.65
N LEU A 2 12.61 14.99 -6.47
CA LEU A 2 11.83 13.84 -6.00
C LEU A 2 12.77 12.86 -5.27
N LYS A 3 12.58 12.75 -3.95
CA LYS A 3 13.40 11.87 -3.10
C LYS A 3 12.83 10.45 -3.14
N ALA A 4 13.70 9.46 -3.05
CA ALA A 4 13.31 8.06 -2.84
C ALA A 4 12.52 7.92 -1.52
N LYS A 5 11.51 7.05 -1.52
CA LYS A 5 10.72 6.70 -0.33
C LYS A 5 11.47 5.75 0.60
N TYR A 6 12.51 5.07 0.09
CA TYR A 6 13.28 4.03 0.77
C TYR A 6 14.80 4.29 0.68
N GLY A 7 15.55 3.80 1.66
CA GLY A 7 17.01 3.65 1.59
C GLY A 7 17.37 2.40 0.79
N TRP A 8 17.85 2.55 -0.44
CA TRP A 8 18.12 1.42 -1.32
C TRP A 8 19.39 0.68 -0.90
N LYS A 9 19.26 -0.58 -0.47
CA LYS A 9 20.37 -1.49 -0.13
C LYS A 9 20.57 -2.49 -1.26
N VAL A 10 21.54 -2.21 -2.13
CA VAL A 10 21.81 -3.02 -3.31
C VAL A 10 22.78 -4.15 -2.97
N ALA A 11 22.32 -5.41 -3.08
CA ALA A 11 23.12 -6.59 -2.75
C ALA A 11 24.28 -6.77 -3.77
N VAL A 12 24.01 -6.57 -5.08
CA VAL A 12 25.02 -6.60 -6.12
C VAL A 12 25.14 -5.22 -6.80
N PRO A 13 26.05 -4.35 -6.34
CA PRO A 13 26.16 -2.98 -6.86
C PRO A 13 26.83 -2.90 -8.26
N ALA A 14 27.60 -3.92 -8.67
CA ALA A 14 28.15 -4.00 -10.01
C ALA A 14 27.06 -4.31 -11.05
N ILE A 15 27.19 -3.76 -12.27
CA ILE A 15 26.29 -4.11 -13.37
C ILE A 15 26.61 -5.54 -13.81
N VAL A 16 25.56 -6.36 -13.85
CA VAL A 16 25.64 -7.79 -14.14
C VAL A 16 25.15 -8.05 -15.58
N PRO A 17 25.89 -8.81 -16.40
CA PRO A 17 25.42 -9.24 -17.71
C PRO A 17 24.11 -10.06 -17.62
N ASP A 18 23.26 -9.96 -18.65
CA ASP A 18 21.94 -10.63 -18.71
C ASP A 18 22.01 -12.12 -18.37
N ALA A 19 22.97 -12.86 -18.92
CA ALA A 19 23.14 -14.30 -18.67
C ALA A 19 23.41 -14.67 -17.20
N MET A 20 23.87 -13.72 -16.38
CA MET A 20 24.23 -13.95 -14.97
C MET A 20 23.17 -13.44 -14.00
N ILE A 21 22.16 -12.70 -14.46
CA ILE A 21 21.13 -12.08 -13.59
C ILE A 21 20.45 -13.13 -12.72
N PHE A 22 20.00 -14.21 -13.34
CA PHE A 22 19.27 -15.28 -12.65
C PHE A 22 20.13 -15.94 -11.57
N ASP A 23 21.36 -16.29 -11.88
CA ASP A 23 22.27 -16.96 -10.95
C ASP A 23 22.64 -16.08 -9.75
N HIS A 24 22.82 -14.77 -9.98
CA HIS A 24 23.05 -13.82 -8.89
C HIS A 24 21.84 -13.67 -7.96
N ILE A 25 20.60 -13.67 -8.51
CA ILE A 25 19.39 -13.62 -7.69
C ILE A 25 19.32 -14.85 -6.79
N LEU A 26 19.58 -16.03 -7.34
CA LEU A 26 19.59 -17.27 -6.56
C LEU A 26 20.62 -17.24 -5.44
N LYS A 27 21.85 -16.84 -5.77
CA LYS A 27 22.94 -16.71 -4.80
C LYS A 27 22.63 -15.71 -3.68
N ASN A 28 22.05 -14.56 -4.01
CA ASN A 28 21.64 -13.55 -3.03
C ASN A 28 20.58 -14.07 -2.06
N ARG A 29 19.83 -15.08 -2.47
CA ARG A 29 18.79 -15.74 -1.65
C ARG A 29 19.28 -17.02 -0.99
N GLY A 30 20.59 -17.31 -1.03
CA GLY A 30 21.16 -18.49 -0.41
C GLY A 30 20.86 -19.81 -1.13
N ILE A 31 20.43 -19.75 -2.41
CA ILE A 31 20.13 -20.92 -3.23
C ILE A 31 21.39 -21.30 -4.00
N ASP A 32 22.12 -22.26 -3.46
CA ASP A 32 23.39 -22.72 -4.05
C ASP A 32 23.18 -23.84 -5.09
N ASP A 33 22.15 -24.68 -4.91
CA ASP A 33 21.79 -25.77 -5.83
C ASP A 33 20.45 -25.46 -6.51
N VAL A 34 20.54 -24.83 -7.67
CA VAL A 34 19.40 -24.38 -8.47
C VAL A 34 18.51 -25.53 -8.90
N ASP A 35 19.14 -26.60 -9.41
CA ASP A 35 18.41 -27.77 -9.91
C ASP A 35 17.66 -28.48 -8.80
N ARG A 36 18.28 -28.60 -7.64
CA ARG A 36 17.63 -29.16 -6.45
C ARG A 36 16.48 -28.29 -5.99
N PHE A 37 16.68 -26.97 -5.89
CA PHE A 37 15.65 -26.04 -5.41
C PHE A 37 14.37 -26.10 -6.26
N PHE A 38 14.51 -26.06 -7.58
CA PHE A 38 13.35 -26.08 -8.48
C PHE A 38 12.78 -27.48 -8.76
N ARG A 39 13.55 -28.54 -8.53
CA ARG A 39 13.10 -29.92 -8.62
C ARG A 39 12.71 -30.49 -7.26
N MET A 40 12.72 -29.67 -6.21
CA MET A 40 12.33 -30.11 -4.88
C MET A 40 10.94 -30.72 -4.94
N GLY A 41 10.85 -31.98 -4.61
CA GLY A 41 9.66 -32.81 -4.72
C GLY A 41 9.39 -33.58 -3.42
N LYS A 42 8.84 -34.79 -3.55
CA LYS A 42 8.44 -35.61 -2.40
C LYS A 42 9.57 -35.94 -1.43
N GLU A 43 10.81 -35.95 -1.91
CA GLU A 43 12.01 -36.21 -1.10
C GLU A 43 12.29 -35.12 -0.07
N ALA A 44 11.72 -33.95 -0.25
CA ALA A 44 11.82 -32.83 0.70
C ALA A 44 10.66 -32.76 1.70
N LEU A 45 9.63 -33.59 1.50
CA LEU A 45 8.52 -33.71 2.44
C LEU A 45 8.94 -34.59 3.62
N HIS A 46 8.98 -33.99 4.81
CA HIS A 46 9.33 -34.73 6.02
C HIS A 46 8.21 -35.69 6.45
N ASP A 47 8.61 -36.74 7.14
CA ASP A 47 7.68 -37.72 7.75
C ASP A 47 6.80 -36.99 8.78
N PRO A 48 5.45 -37.05 8.67
CA PRO A 48 4.55 -36.41 9.63
C PRO A 48 4.74 -36.93 11.07
N PHE A 49 5.19 -38.15 11.27
CA PHE A 49 5.43 -38.74 12.60
C PHE A 49 6.66 -38.15 13.31
N LEU A 50 7.37 -37.21 12.67
CA LEU A 50 8.38 -36.41 13.36
C LEU A 50 7.79 -35.33 14.29
N PHE A 51 6.50 -35.04 14.23
CA PHE A 51 5.84 -34.27 15.29
C PHE A 51 5.64 -35.12 16.53
N GLU A 52 6.00 -34.61 17.71
CA GLU A 52 5.97 -35.32 18.98
C GLU A 52 4.62 -35.94 19.30
N ASP A 53 3.53 -35.21 19.07
CA ASP A 53 2.16 -35.66 19.38
C ASP A 53 1.42 -36.29 18.19
N MET A 54 2.07 -36.51 17.03
CA MET A 54 1.39 -36.99 15.82
C MET A 54 0.72 -38.36 16.04
N GLU A 55 1.43 -39.32 16.61
CA GLU A 55 0.88 -40.63 16.84
C GLU A 55 -0.33 -40.59 17.77
N LYS A 56 -0.25 -39.78 18.84
CA LYS A 56 -1.33 -39.56 19.79
C LYS A 56 -2.56 -38.92 19.13
N ALA A 57 -2.33 -37.91 18.24
CA ALA A 57 -3.39 -37.27 17.46
C ALA A 57 -4.08 -38.24 16.51
N VAL A 58 -3.30 -39.06 15.76
CA VAL A 58 -3.80 -40.07 14.83
C VAL A 58 -4.65 -41.12 15.55
N GLN A 59 -4.15 -41.67 16.66
CA GLN A 59 -4.89 -42.67 17.45
C GLN A 59 -6.21 -42.10 17.97
N ARG A 60 -6.22 -40.85 18.44
CA ARG A 60 -7.45 -40.22 18.93
C ARG A 60 -8.47 -39.97 17.81
N ILE A 61 -8.02 -39.57 16.63
CA ILE A 61 -8.88 -39.36 15.45
C ILE A 61 -9.46 -40.71 14.99
N LEU A 62 -8.64 -41.74 14.83
CA LEU A 62 -9.10 -43.05 14.40
C LEU A 62 -10.08 -43.67 15.40
N HIS A 63 -9.86 -43.46 16.71
CA HIS A 63 -10.82 -43.83 17.73
C HIS A 63 -12.16 -43.07 17.54
N ALA A 64 -12.13 -41.76 17.32
CA ALA A 64 -13.34 -40.98 17.08
C ALA A 64 -14.12 -41.47 15.86
N VAL A 65 -13.41 -41.77 14.76
CA VAL A 65 -14.02 -42.31 13.54
C VAL A 65 -14.68 -43.65 13.83
N SER A 66 -13.98 -44.57 14.50
CA SER A 66 -14.48 -45.94 14.78
C SER A 66 -15.66 -45.94 15.77
N ALA A 67 -15.66 -45.01 16.70
CA ALA A 67 -16.74 -44.81 17.69
C ALA A 67 -17.93 -44.01 17.16
N GLY A 68 -17.83 -43.45 15.95
CA GLY A 68 -18.87 -42.55 15.39
C GLY A 68 -19.02 -41.23 16.14
N GLU A 69 -17.94 -40.75 16.75
CA GLU A 69 -17.93 -39.45 17.48
C GLU A 69 -18.05 -38.29 16.52
N LYS A 70 -18.68 -37.21 17.00
CA LYS A 70 -18.75 -35.93 16.27
C LYS A 70 -17.42 -35.22 16.35
N ILE A 71 -16.81 -35.00 15.20
CA ILE A 71 -15.58 -34.24 15.05
C ILE A 71 -15.91 -32.86 14.46
N VAL A 72 -15.36 -31.79 15.03
CA VAL A 72 -15.43 -30.46 14.44
C VAL A 72 -14.02 -29.94 14.14
N ILE A 73 -13.79 -29.56 12.89
CA ILE A 73 -12.60 -28.83 12.47
C ILE A 73 -12.89 -27.35 12.65
N TYR A 74 -12.11 -26.67 13.50
CA TYR A 74 -12.26 -25.25 13.77
C TYR A 74 -11.08 -24.50 13.19
N GLY A 75 -11.29 -23.76 12.09
CA GLY A 75 -10.22 -23.05 11.37
C GLY A 75 -10.22 -21.54 11.57
N ASP A 76 -9.47 -20.84 10.71
CA ASP A 76 -9.52 -19.39 10.59
C ASP A 76 -10.24 -18.96 9.29
N TYR A 77 -10.56 -17.69 9.18
CA TYR A 77 -11.37 -17.10 8.09
C TYR A 77 -10.54 -16.66 6.86
N ASP A 78 -9.23 -16.78 6.88
CA ASP A 78 -8.39 -16.47 5.73
C ASP A 78 -8.14 -17.69 4.81
N CYS A 79 -7.36 -17.48 3.74
CA CYS A 79 -7.16 -18.53 2.74
C CYS A 79 -6.39 -19.74 3.29
N ASP A 80 -5.45 -19.54 4.23
CA ASP A 80 -4.71 -20.62 4.86
C ASP A 80 -5.64 -21.47 5.73
N GLY A 81 -6.38 -20.84 6.68
CA GLY A 81 -7.36 -21.54 7.52
C GLY A 81 -8.47 -22.22 6.71
N ILE A 82 -9.00 -21.55 5.67
CA ILE A 82 -10.03 -22.11 4.79
C ILE A 82 -9.52 -23.36 4.05
N THR A 83 -8.31 -23.32 3.49
CA THR A 83 -7.73 -24.47 2.80
C THR A 83 -7.33 -25.57 3.78
N ALA A 84 -6.85 -25.22 4.97
CA ALA A 84 -6.55 -26.17 6.04
C ALA A 84 -7.80 -26.97 6.47
N ILE A 85 -8.96 -26.28 6.64
CA ILE A 85 -10.24 -26.95 6.88
C ILE A 85 -10.56 -27.90 5.72
N ALA A 86 -10.46 -27.44 4.47
CA ALA A 86 -10.83 -28.24 3.31
C ALA A 86 -9.97 -29.51 3.18
N VAL A 87 -8.67 -29.40 3.40
CA VAL A 87 -7.70 -30.52 3.40
C VAL A 87 -8.09 -31.58 4.43
N LEU A 88 -8.24 -31.16 5.68
CA LEU A 88 -8.53 -32.13 6.77
C LEU A 88 -9.97 -32.65 6.68
N TYR A 89 -10.94 -31.83 6.28
CA TYR A 89 -12.32 -32.27 6.06
C TYR A 89 -12.41 -33.39 5.02
N ARG A 90 -11.76 -33.20 3.85
CA ARG A 90 -11.73 -34.26 2.80
C ARG A 90 -11.06 -35.54 3.28
N ALA A 91 -9.95 -35.42 4.00
CA ALA A 91 -9.27 -36.57 4.57
C ALA A 91 -10.15 -37.34 5.55
N LEU A 92 -10.79 -36.68 6.50
CA LEU A 92 -11.66 -37.33 7.49
C LEU A 92 -12.95 -37.88 6.88
N ARG A 93 -13.52 -37.18 5.89
CA ARG A 93 -14.70 -37.67 5.13
C ARG A 93 -14.40 -38.96 4.38
N SER A 94 -13.20 -39.14 3.82
CA SER A 94 -12.80 -40.39 3.13
C SER A 94 -12.76 -41.59 4.06
N LEU A 95 -12.53 -41.39 5.36
CA LEU A 95 -12.60 -42.40 6.41
C LEU A 95 -14.02 -42.67 6.92
N GLY A 96 -15.03 -41.96 6.40
CA GLY A 96 -16.41 -42.08 6.88
C GLY A 96 -16.68 -41.36 8.20
N ALA A 97 -15.81 -40.44 8.63
CA ALA A 97 -15.97 -39.68 9.86
C ALA A 97 -17.26 -38.83 9.88
N GLN A 98 -17.87 -38.71 11.06
CA GLN A 98 -18.93 -37.77 11.33
C GLN A 98 -18.31 -36.36 11.59
N VAL A 99 -17.84 -35.74 10.52
CA VAL A 99 -17.08 -34.46 10.59
C VAL A 99 -17.89 -33.25 10.10
N ALA A 100 -17.81 -32.17 10.86
CA ALA A 100 -18.29 -30.83 10.51
C ALA A 100 -17.14 -29.85 10.61
N PHE A 101 -17.36 -28.63 10.13
CA PHE A 101 -16.40 -27.53 10.29
C PHE A 101 -17.09 -26.29 10.86
N ASP A 102 -16.31 -25.46 11.54
CA ASP A 102 -16.69 -24.13 11.95
C ASP A 102 -15.47 -23.20 11.91
N LEU A 103 -15.72 -21.90 11.95
CA LEU A 103 -14.69 -20.88 11.96
C LEU A 103 -15.27 -19.58 12.54
N PRO A 104 -14.41 -18.70 13.07
CA PRO A 104 -14.88 -17.46 13.68
C PRO A 104 -15.46 -16.49 12.65
N ASP A 105 -16.47 -15.73 13.09
CA ASP A 105 -16.88 -14.55 12.32
C ASP A 105 -15.93 -13.39 12.61
N ARG A 106 -15.35 -12.84 11.55
CA ARG A 106 -14.33 -11.78 11.65
C ARG A 106 -14.80 -10.55 12.45
N PHE A 107 -16.10 -10.24 12.38
CA PHE A 107 -16.65 -9.02 12.96
C PHE A 107 -17.08 -9.19 14.42
N SER A 108 -17.70 -10.32 14.74
CA SER A 108 -18.20 -10.59 16.09
C SER A 108 -17.21 -11.32 16.98
N ASP A 109 -16.40 -12.21 16.43
CA ASP A 109 -15.58 -13.15 17.20
C ASP A 109 -14.09 -12.77 17.24
N GLY A 110 -13.59 -12.13 16.19
CA GLY A 110 -12.17 -11.86 16.02
C GLY A 110 -11.40 -13.04 15.45
N TYR A 111 -10.19 -13.27 15.92
CA TYR A 111 -9.29 -14.34 15.44
C TYR A 111 -9.34 -15.56 16.37
N GLY A 112 -9.34 -16.74 15.77
CA GLY A 112 -9.16 -18.04 16.46
C GLY A 112 -10.38 -18.53 17.25
N LEU A 113 -10.14 -19.61 17.99
CA LEU A 113 -11.18 -20.21 18.85
C LEU A 113 -11.58 -19.24 19.96
N ASN A 114 -12.88 -19.07 20.20
CA ASN A 114 -13.42 -18.13 21.18
C ASN A 114 -14.47 -18.80 22.08
N MET A 115 -14.76 -18.19 23.24
CA MET A 115 -15.66 -18.78 24.25
C MET A 115 -17.09 -18.99 23.73
N ARG A 116 -17.59 -18.14 22.82
CA ARG A 116 -18.91 -18.33 22.19
C ARG A 116 -18.96 -19.63 21.37
N ALA A 117 -17.94 -19.87 20.56
CA ALA A 117 -17.80 -21.10 19.78
C ALA A 117 -17.64 -22.31 20.70
N VAL A 118 -16.86 -22.21 21.78
CA VAL A 118 -16.68 -23.27 22.76
C VAL A 118 -18.02 -23.69 23.39
N GLU A 119 -18.83 -22.71 23.85
CA GLU A 119 -20.15 -23.03 24.45
C GLU A 119 -21.11 -23.63 23.40
N GLU A 120 -20.99 -23.24 22.13
CA GLU A 120 -21.77 -23.84 21.03
C GLU A 120 -21.34 -25.30 20.79
N LEU A 121 -20.04 -25.59 20.73
CA LEU A 121 -19.51 -26.96 20.58
C LEU A 121 -19.95 -27.87 21.73
N ILE A 122 -19.95 -27.35 22.96
CA ILE A 122 -20.46 -28.08 24.14
C ILE A 122 -21.96 -28.38 23.99
N ARG A 123 -22.76 -27.39 23.56
CA ARG A 123 -24.23 -27.61 23.35
C ARG A 123 -24.49 -28.63 22.24
N GLN A 124 -23.68 -28.67 21.21
CA GLN A 124 -23.77 -29.63 20.11
C GLN A 124 -23.26 -31.03 20.48
N ARG A 125 -22.71 -31.19 21.68
CA ARG A 125 -22.16 -32.46 22.19
C ARG A 125 -21.07 -33.00 21.24
N VAL A 126 -20.14 -32.13 20.86
CA VAL A 126 -18.94 -32.53 20.11
C VAL A 126 -18.03 -33.34 21.04
N GLN A 127 -17.35 -34.33 20.53
CA GLN A 127 -16.39 -35.16 21.31
C GLN A 127 -14.95 -34.81 21.00
N LEU A 128 -14.66 -34.40 19.75
CA LEU A 128 -13.32 -34.01 19.33
C LEU A 128 -13.34 -32.70 18.54
N VAL A 129 -12.52 -31.77 18.95
CA VAL A 129 -12.25 -30.52 18.21
C VAL A 129 -10.84 -30.59 17.65
N ILE A 130 -10.66 -30.27 16.37
CA ILE A 130 -9.34 -30.13 15.75
C ILE A 130 -9.23 -28.70 15.27
N THR A 131 -8.35 -27.90 15.91
CA THR A 131 -8.10 -26.54 15.41
C THR A 131 -7.10 -26.61 14.27
N VAL A 132 -7.31 -25.79 13.24
CA VAL A 132 -6.41 -25.69 12.09
C VAL A 132 -6.11 -24.21 11.85
N ASP A 133 -4.82 -23.89 11.71
CA ASP A 133 -4.33 -22.52 11.53
C ASP A 133 -4.69 -21.57 12.69
N ASN A 134 -4.94 -22.11 13.85
CA ASN A 134 -5.15 -21.41 15.11
C ASN A 134 -5.10 -22.38 16.30
N GLY A 135 -5.17 -21.83 17.51
CA GLY A 135 -5.35 -22.62 18.74
C GLY A 135 -4.16 -22.58 19.69
N ILE A 136 -2.94 -22.32 19.22
CA ILE A 136 -1.74 -22.33 20.09
C ILE A 136 -1.79 -21.28 21.21
N THR A 137 -2.56 -20.23 21.04
CA THR A 137 -2.76 -19.18 22.05
C THR A 137 -4.09 -19.29 22.81
N CYS A 138 -4.99 -20.22 22.44
CA CYS A 138 -6.36 -20.35 22.97
C CYS A 138 -6.44 -21.19 24.25
N ARG A 139 -5.69 -20.80 25.30
CA ARG A 139 -5.59 -21.59 26.53
C ARG A 139 -6.88 -21.71 27.31
N ALA A 140 -7.59 -20.59 27.49
CA ALA A 140 -8.83 -20.57 28.27
C ALA A 140 -9.93 -21.37 27.57
N GLU A 141 -10.01 -21.24 26.26
CA GLU A 141 -10.97 -21.92 25.40
C GLU A 141 -10.74 -23.44 25.42
N ILE A 142 -9.49 -23.87 25.27
CA ILE A 142 -9.12 -25.29 25.29
C ILE A 142 -9.29 -25.88 26.70
N ALA A 143 -8.96 -25.15 27.76
CA ALA A 143 -9.21 -25.58 29.13
C ALA A 143 -10.71 -25.79 29.36
N ARG A 144 -11.57 -24.88 28.86
CA ARG A 144 -13.03 -24.98 28.99
C ARG A 144 -13.60 -26.17 28.20
N LEU A 145 -13.07 -26.48 27.01
CA LEU A 145 -13.43 -27.70 26.27
C LEU A 145 -13.06 -28.97 27.04
N ARG A 146 -11.86 -29.01 27.61
CA ARG A 146 -11.38 -30.12 28.44
C ARG A 146 -12.26 -30.33 29.68
N GLU A 147 -12.65 -29.23 30.37
CA GLU A 147 -13.59 -29.31 31.51
C GLU A 147 -14.94 -29.91 31.11
N ALA A 148 -15.37 -29.70 29.87
CA ALA A 148 -16.60 -30.28 29.33
C ALA A 148 -16.41 -31.72 28.79
N GLY A 149 -15.21 -32.32 28.90
CA GLY A 149 -14.90 -33.65 28.42
C GLY A 149 -14.69 -33.73 26.90
N ILE A 150 -14.35 -32.64 26.24
CA ILE A 150 -14.09 -32.53 24.81
C ILE A 150 -12.57 -32.49 24.59
N ASP A 151 -12.03 -33.47 23.85
CA ASP A 151 -10.64 -33.50 23.50
C ASP A 151 -10.34 -32.45 22.37
N THR A 152 -9.18 -31.81 22.46
CA THR A 152 -8.75 -30.83 21.46
C THR A 152 -7.39 -31.22 20.88
N ILE A 153 -7.28 -31.32 19.56
CA ILE A 153 -6.02 -31.44 18.83
C ILE A 153 -5.73 -30.06 18.20
N VAL A 154 -4.60 -29.47 18.52
CA VAL A 154 -4.16 -28.18 17.96
C VAL A 154 -3.23 -28.43 16.78
N THR A 155 -3.56 -27.86 15.61
CA THR A 155 -2.63 -27.74 14.49
C THR A 155 -2.47 -26.26 14.13
N ASP A 156 -1.28 -25.73 14.34
CA ASP A 156 -1.03 -24.29 14.23
C ASP A 156 0.43 -24.01 13.83
N HIS A 157 0.70 -22.83 13.32
CA HIS A 157 2.03 -22.34 12.97
C HIS A 157 2.35 -20.95 13.53
N HIS A 158 1.38 -20.29 14.14
CA HIS A 158 1.53 -18.94 14.68
C HIS A 158 2.49 -18.88 15.87
N SER A 159 3.03 -17.70 16.15
CA SER A 159 3.93 -17.50 17.28
C SER A 159 3.23 -17.79 18.61
N MET A 160 3.81 -18.67 19.40
CA MET A 160 3.32 -18.98 20.74
C MET A 160 3.66 -17.86 21.71
N VAL A 161 2.65 -17.35 22.42
CA VAL A 161 2.84 -16.33 23.47
C VAL A 161 2.62 -16.95 24.84
N GLY A 162 3.69 -17.10 25.62
CA GLY A 162 3.68 -17.73 26.92
C GLY A 162 3.71 -19.27 26.83
N GLU A 163 2.95 -19.97 27.69
CA GLU A 163 2.91 -21.44 27.74
C GLU A 163 1.92 -22.01 26.71
N ALA A 164 2.14 -23.21 26.22
CA ALA A 164 1.23 -23.91 25.35
C ALA A 164 -0.11 -24.22 26.06
N PRO A 165 -1.24 -24.35 25.31
CA PRO A 165 -2.51 -24.78 25.89
C PRO A 165 -2.45 -26.24 26.32
N GLU A 166 -3.25 -26.63 27.33
CA GLU A 166 -3.36 -28.01 27.78
C GLU A 166 -4.31 -28.82 26.85
N ALA A 167 -3.92 -28.93 25.57
CA ALA A 167 -4.65 -29.72 24.59
C ALA A 167 -4.35 -31.22 24.70
N TYR A 168 -5.20 -32.05 24.08
CA TYR A 168 -4.96 -33.49 23.98
C TYR A 168 -3.68 -33.77 23.19
N ALA A 169 -3.48 -33.11 22.06
CA ALA A 169 -2.27 -33.17 21.24
C ALA A 169 -2.00 -31.82 20.61
N ILE A 170 -0.72 -31.48 20.37
CA ILE A 170 -0.29 -30.22 19.75
C ILE A 170 0.67 -30.54 18.60
N LEU A 171 0.27 -30.14 17.39
CA LEU A 171 1.10 -30.21 16.20
C LEU A 171 1.45 -28.77 15.80
N HIS A 172 2.64 -28.31 16.21
CA HIS A 172 3.08 -26.94 16.06
C HIS A 172 4.55 -26.90 15.62
N ALA A 173 4.76 -26.66 14.32
CA ALA A 173 6.09 -26.73 13.72
C ALA A 173 7.11 -25.79 14.37
N PRO A 174 6.80 -24.51 14.69
CA PRO A 174 7.76 -23.59 15.27
C PRO A 174 8.31 -24.02 16.65
N SER A 175 7.51 -24.73 17.46
CA SER A 175 7.92 -25.16 18.81
C SER A 175 8.33 -26.64 18.88
N SER A 176 8.15 -27.42 17.81
CA SER A 176 8.55 -28.82 17.78
C SER A 176 10.06 -28.99 17.94
N SER A 177 10.49 -29.93 18.78
CA SER A 177 11.92 -30.24 18.97
C SER A 177 12.41 -31.29 17.96
N THR A 178 11.51 -32.05 17.35
CA THR A 178 11.82 -33.16 16.48
C THR A 178 11.44 -32.93 15.01
N TYR A 179 10.46 -32.08 14.73
CA TYR A 179 10.12 -31.73 13.36
C TYR A 179 11.14 -30.72 12.78
N PRO A 180 11.83 -31.08 11.67
CA PRO A 180 13.02 -30.33 11.25
C PRO A 180 12.73 -29.01 10.55
N PHE A 181 11.51 -28.81 9.99
CA PHE A 181 11.12 -27.61 9.26
C PHE A 181 10.07 -26.80 10.03
N ARG A 182 10.43 -25.58 10.43
CA ARG A 182 9.63 -24.75 11.35
C ARG A 182 8.70 -23.75 10.67
N GLU A 183 8.83 -23.57 9.37
CA GLU A 183 8.17 -22.51 8.60
C GLU A 183 6.93 -23.01 7.81
N LEU A 184 6.34 -24.14 8.21
CA LEU A 184 5.11 -24.62 7.56
C LEU A 184 3.97 -23.63 7.76
N ALA A 185 3.16 -23.37 6.72
CA ALA A 185 1.87 -22.73 6.84
C ALA A 185 0.87 -23.60 7.62
N GLY A 186 -0.23 -23.03 8.13
CA GLY A 186 -1.26 -23.77 8.86
C GLY A 186 -1.86 -24.91 8.04
N VAL A 187 -2.11 -24.71 6.75
CA VAL A 187 -2.53 -25.78 5.83
C VAL A 187 -1.47 -26.87 5.68
N GLY A 188 -0.19 -26.50 5.75
CA GLY A 188 0.91 -27.46 5.70
C GLY A 188 0.89 -28.40 6.92
N VAL A 189 0.66 -27.88 8.13
CA VAL A 189 0.50 -28.70 9.34
C VAL A 189 -0.74 -29.59 9.24
N SER A 190 -1.86 -29.05 8.75
CA SER A 190 -3.10 -29.82 8.51
C SER A 190 -2.89 -30.94 7.49
N TYR A 191 -2.12 -30.68 6.43
CA TYR A 191 -1.73 -31.69 5.44
C TYR A 191 -0.91 -32.82 6.06
N LYS A 192 0.05 -32.51 6.96
CA LYS A 192 0.82 -33.55 7.68
C LYS A 192 -0.09 -34.43 8.54
N LEU A 193 -1.04 -33.83 9.24
CA LEU A 193 -2.02 -34.62 10.01
C LEU A 193 -2.88 -35.50 9.09
N ALA A 194 -3.36 -34.97 7.98
CA ALA A 194 -4.15 -35.72 7.00
C ALA A 194 -3.35 -36.93 6.42
N CYS A 195 -2.09 -36.71 6.06
CA CYS A 195 -1.19 -37.76 5.60
C CYS A 195 -0.98 -38.86 6.65
N ALA A 196 -0.76 -38.48 7.90
CA ALA A 196 -0.57 -39.42 9.00
C ALA A 196 -1.83 -40.26 9.29
N VAL A 197 -3.00 -39.62 9.28
CA VAL A 197 -4.29 -40.28 9.53
C VAL A 197 -4.65 -41.28 8.43
N LEU A 198 -4.28 -41.00 7.17
CA LEU A 198 -4.58 -41.85 6.02
C LEU A 198 -3.41 -42.73 5.61
N ASP A 199 -2.28 -42.65 6.31
CA ASP A 199 -1.03 -43.38 5.97
C ASP A 199 -0.67 -43.26 4.47
N SER A 200 -0.75 -42.01 3.94
CA SER A 200 -0.57 -41.71 2.51
C SER A 200 -0.04 -40.34 2.28
N THR A 201 0.68 -40.11 1.19
CA THR A 201 1.21 -38.77 0.80
C THR A 201 0.16 -37.81 0.21
N LEU A 202 -1.05 -38.25 -0.03
CA LEU A 202 -2.21 -37.48 -0.50
C LEU A 202 -1.86 -36.48 -1.61
N ASP A 203 -1.25 -36.96 -2.68
CA ASP A 203 -0.78 -36.11 -3.80
C ASP A 203 -1.91 -35.28 -4.42
N GLU A 204 -3.12 -35.83 -4.46
CA GLU A 204 -4.29 -35.19 -5.05
C GLU A 204 -4.79 -33.97 -4.31
N ILE A 205 -4.40 -33.80 -3.04
CA ILE A 205 -4.83 -32.66 -2.21
C ILE A 205 -3.79 -31.53 -2.14
N LEU A 206 -2.59 -31.74 -2.70
CA LEU A 206 -1.50 -30.77 -2.69
C LEU A 206 -1.83 -29.46 -3.41
N ASP A 207 -2.81 -29.46 -4.31
CA ASP A 207 -3.32 -28.25 -4.95
C ASP A 207 -3.94 -27.26 -3.93
N LEU A 208 -4.75 -27.77 -2.99
CA LEU A 208 -5.32 -26.98 -1.89
C LEU A 208 -4.22 -26.51 -0.93
N VAL A 209 -3.27 -27.39 -0.62
CA VAL A 209 -2.15 -27.08 0.29
C VAL A 209 -1.28 -25.97 -0.30
N ALA A 210 -0.97 -26.02 -1.59
CA ALA A 210 -0.19 -24.98 -2.25
C ALA A 210 -0.93 -23.62 -2.27
N VAL A 211 -2.25 -23.63 -2.46
CA VAL A 211 -3.04 -22.39 -2.46
C VAL A 211 -2.97 -21.70 -1.10
N GLY A 212 -3.14 -22.41 0.01
CA GLY A 212 -3.02 -21.84 1.35
C GLY A 212 -1.60 -21.39 1.67
N THR A 213 -0.60 -22.25 1.41
CA THR A 213 0.83 -21.92 1.63
C THR A 213 1.27 -20.65 0.90
N ILE A 214 0.85 -20.49 -0.37
CA ILE A 214 1.14 -19.26 -1.14
C ILE A 214 0.40 -18.04 -0.57
N ALA A 215 -0.83 -18.25 -0.13
CA ALA A 215 -1.68 -17.15 0.36
C ALA A 215 -1.22 -16.60 1.71
N ASP A 216 -0.65 -17.43 2.56
CA ASP A 216 -0.13 -17.05 3.88
C ASP A 216 1.21 -16.29 3.82
N LEU A 217 1.86 -16.28 2.66
CA LEU A 217 3.13 -15.57 2.44
C LEU A 217 4.30 -16.10 3.28
N VAL A 218 4.23 -17.33 3.75
CA VAL A 218 5.36 -18.01 4.41
C VAL A 218 6.57 -18.10 3.48
N LEU A 219 7.75 -18.25 4.07
CA LEU A 219 8.97 -18.42 3.31
C LEU A 219 8.87 -19.66 2.41
N LEU A 220 9.01 -19.45 1.09
CA LEU A 220 9.02 -20.51 0.10
C LEU A 220 10.43 -21.11 0.00
N ASP A 221 10.78 -21.92 0.98
CA ASP A 221 12.03 -22.67 1.08
C ASP A 221 11.73 -24.07 1.63
N GLY A 222 12.69 -25.00 1.52
CA GLY A 222 12.59 -26.33 2.08
C GLY A 222 11.27 -27.04 1.74
N GLU A 223 10.54 -27.44 2.75
CA GLU A 223 9.29 -28.19 2.59
C GLU A 223 8.16 -27.36 1.96
N ASN A 224 8.06 -26.05 2.27
CA ASN A 224 7.08 -25.17 1.63
C ASN A 224 7.33 -25.06 0.11
N GLN A 225 8.59 -25.02 -0.32
CA GLN A 225 8.93 -25.00 -1.75
C GLN A 225 8.52 -26.31 -2.43
N ALA A 226 8.75 -27.46 -1.79
CA ALA A 226 8.31 -28.77 -2.29
C ALA A 226 6.78 -28.83 -2.41
N ILE A 227 6.05 -28.39 -1.39
CA ILE A 227 4.59 -28.33 -1.39
C ILE A 227 4.10 -27.47 -2.55
N VAL A 228 4.69 -26.30 -2.74
CA VAL A 228 4.30 -25.37 -3.82
C VAL A 228 4.60 -25.96 -5.19
N ASN A 229 5.78 -26.55 -5.41
CA ASN A 229 6.14 -27.18 -6.68
C ASN A 229 5.18 -28.32 -7.06
N LEU A 230 4.96 -29.24 -6.12
CA LEU A 230 4.05 -30.37 -6.31
C LEU A 230 2.60 -29.90 -6.47
N GLY A 231 2.19 -28.94 -5.64
CA GLY A 231 0.83 -28.44 -5.62
C GLY A 231 0.48 -27.62 -6.85
N LEU A 232 1.36 -26.80 -7.40
CA LEU A 232 1.13 -26.09 -8.67
C LEU A 232 0.99 -27.07 -9.84
N ALA A 233 1.81 -28.15 -9.86
CA ALA A 233 1.68 -29.20 -10.86
C ALA A 233 0.35 -29.96 -10.70
N GLN A 234 -0.16 -30.15 -9.48
CA GLN A 234 -1.46 -30.74 -9.21
C GLN A 234 -2.60 -29.77 -9.53
N LEU A 235 -2.46 -28.48 -9.22
CA LEU A 235 -3.43 -27.42 -9.48
C LEU A 235 -3.79 -27.32 -10.98
N ALA A 236 -2.81 -27.51 -11.86
CA ALA A 236 -3.02 -27.53 -13.30
C ALA A 236 -3.98 -28.66 -13.78
N LYS A 237 -4.13 -29.70 -13.00
CA LYS A 237 -4.98 -30.87 -13.28
C LYS A 237 -5.98 -31.18 -12.16
N THR A 238 -6.28 -30.19 -11.33
CA THR A 238 -7.13 -30.36 -10.14
C THR A 238 -8.46 -31.06 -10.44
N THR A 239 -8.81 -31.99 -9.58
CA THR A 239 -10.10 -32.69 -9.60
C THR A 239 -11.10 -32.09 -8.62
N HIS A 240 -10.65 -31.20 -7.71
CA HIS A 240 -11.52 -30.51 -6.77
C HIS A 240 -12.43 -29.53 -7.51
N LEU A 241 -13.72 -29.84 -7.58
CA LEU A 241 -14.69 -29.17 -8.44
C LEU A 241 -14.72 -27.65 -8.22
N GLY A 242 -14.77 -27.22 -6.94
CA GLY A 242 -14.79 -25.81 -6.58
C GLY A 242 -13.53 -25.07 -7.01
N LEU A 243 -12.35 -25.63 -6.72
CA LEU A 243 -11.08 -25.05 -7.10
C LEU A 243 -10.91 -24.99 -8.63
N LYS A 244 -11.28 -26.09 -9.32
CA LYS A 244 -11.26 -26.15 -10.79
C LYS A 244 -12.10 -25.05 -11.44
N LYS A 245 -13.32 -24.86 -10.96
CA LYS A 245 -14.21 -23.80 -11.48
C LYS A 245 -13.74 -22.40 -11.10
N LEU A 246 -13.18 -22.22 -9.91
CA LEU A 246 -12.58 -20.94 -9.51
C LEU A 246 -11.42 -20.55 -10.44
N ILE A 247 -10.55 -21.51 -10.80
CA ILE A 247 -9.48 -21.30 -11.77
C ILE A 247 -10.06 -20.94 -13.15
N GLN A 248 -11.04 -21.70 -13.61
CA GLN A 248 -11.70 -21.41 -14.90
C GLN A 248 -12.32 -20.00 -14.92
N PHE A 249 -12.94 -19.61 -13.83
CA PHE A 249 -13.56 -18.28 -13.70
C PHE A 249 -12.55 -17.13 -13.67
N THR A 250 -11.40 -17.36 -13.04
CA THR A 250 -10.33 -16.33 -12.92
C THR A 250 -9.50 -16.18 -14.21
N HIS A 251 -9.60 -17.12 -15.14
CA HIS A 251 -8.89 -17.15 -16.42
C HIS A 251 -7.41 -16.74 -16.32
N PRO A 252 -6.57 -17.41 -15.49
CA PRO A 252 -5.15 -17.14 -15.50
C PRO A 252 -4.55 -17.60 -16.85
N GLU A 253 -3.62 -16.83 -17.39
CA GLU A 253 -2.89 -17.20 -18.61
C GLU A 253 -2.05 -18.45 -18.40
N GLU A 254 -1.47 -18.58 -17.22
CA GLU A 254 -0.70 -19.71 -16.76
C GLU A 254 -1.00 -19.96 -15.28
N ILE A 255 -1.02 -21.23 -14.88
CA ILE A 255 -1.16 -21.63 -13.47
C ILE A 255 0.23 -21.65 -12.84
N ASN A 256 0.55 -20.56 -12.15
CA ASN A 256 1.80 -20.37 -11.45
C ASN A 256 1.56 -19.68 -10.10
N LEU A 257 2.61 -19.45 -9.34
CA LEU A 257 2.55 -18.78 -8.03
C LEU A 257 1.86 -17.42 -8.11
N THR A 258 2.14 -16.63 -9.14
CA THR A 258 1.52 -15.31 -9.35
C THR A 258 0.00 -15.42 -9.56
N ALA A 259 -0.45 -16.40 -10.33
CA ALA A 259 -1.88 -16.65 -10.54
C ALA A 259 -2.58 -17.01 -9.22
N VAL A 260 -1.96 -17.82 -8.38
CA VAL A 260 -2.50 -18.14 -7.06
C VAL A 260 -2.52 -16.90 -6.16
N ALA A 261 -1.39 -16.21 -6.01
CA ALA A 261 -1.25 -15.07 -5.09
C ALA A 261 -2.15 -13.87 -5.43
N PHE A 262 -2.37 -13.60 -6.74
CA PHE A 262 -3.06 -12.38 -7.17
C PHE A 262 -4.44 -12.60 -7.81
N LYS A 263 -4.78 -13.82 -8.24
CA LYS A 263 -6.08 -14.09 -8.88
C LYS A 263 -6.96 -15.06 -8.07
N ILE A 264 -6.39 -16.11 -7.46
CA ILE A 264 -7.16 -17.15 -6.76
C ILE A 264 -7.32 -16.82 -5.28
N ALA A 265 -6.23 -16.73 -4.51
CA ALA A 265 -6.24 -16.50 -3.08
C ALA A 265 -6.98 -15.19 -2.66
N PRO A 266 -6.88 -14.05 -3.38
CA PRO A 266 -7.62 -12.85 -3.02
C PRO A 266 -9.14 -12.99 -3.08
N LYS A 267 -9.67 -13.90 -3.89
CA LYS A 267 -11.11 -14.19 -3.97
C LYS A 267 -11.57 -14.99 -2.76
N ILE A 268 -10.79 -16.01 -2.37
CA ILE A 268 -11.03 -16.78 -1.14
C ILE A 268 -10.96 -15.85 0.08
N ASN A 269 -9.90 -15.06 0.19
CA ASN A 269 -9.70 -14.08 1.27
C ASN A 269 -10.80 -13.01 1.36
N SER A 270 -11.44 -12.65 0.22
CA SER A 270 -12.52 -11.67 0.22
C SER A 270 -13.75 -12.18 0.97
N SER A 271 -14.03 -13.48 0.92
CA SER A 271 -15.15 -14.08 1.66
C SER A 271 -14.98 -13.90 3.17
N GLY A 272 -13.79 -14.12 3.72
CA GLY A 272 -13.49 -13.86 5.13
C GLY A 272 -13.60 -12.38 5.51
N ARG A 273 -13.17 -11.49 4.62
CA ARG A 273 -13.28 -10.03 4.84
C ARG A 273 -14.71 -9.50 4.82
N MET A 274 -15.63 -10.22 4.16
CA MET A 274 -17.05 -9.89 4.06
C MET A 274 -17.93 -10.73 5.04
N GLY A 275 -17.32 -11.44 6.00
CA GLY A 275 -18.06 -12.26 6.98
C GLY A 275 -18.68 -13.53 6.41
N LYS A 276 -18.20 -14.00 5.25
CA LYS A 276 -18.76 -15.16 4.52
C LYS A 276 -17.72 -16.27 4.28
N ALA A 277 -16.75 -16.41 5.18
CA ALA A 277 -15.68 -17.41 5.05
C ALA A 277 -16.20 -18.84 4.91
N LYS A 278 -17.33 -19.20 5.54
CA LYS A 278 -17.96 -20.53 5.40
C LYS A 278 -18.32 -20.89 3.94
N ASP A 279 -18.65 -19.90 3.12
CA ASP A 279 -18.97 -20.13 1.71
C ASP A 279 -17.72 -20.51 0.91
N ALA A 280 -16.56 -19.94 1.25
CA ALA A 280 -15.30 -20.34 0.64
C ALA A 280 -14.87 -21.76 1.04
N VAL A 281 -15.07 -22.17 2.31
CA VAL A 281 -14.86 -23.56 2.70
C VAL A 281 -15.79 -24.50 1.92
N ARG A 282 -17.11 -24.18 1.86
CA ARG A 282 -18.08 -24.96 1.09
C ARG A 282 -17.70 -25.10 -0.38
N LEU A 283 -17.22 -24.01 -1.00
CA LEU A 283 -16.72 -24.05 -2.35
C LEU A 283 -15.64 -25.13 -2.53
N LEU A 284 -14.67 -25.21 -1.60
CA LEU A 284 -13.52 -26.11 -1.72
C LEU A 284 -13.84 -27.56 -1.36
N ILE A 285 -14.92 -27.83 -0.59
CA ILE A 285 -15.29 -29.17 -0.17
C ILE A 285 -16.48 -29.76 -0.92
N SER A 286 -17.26 -28.94 -1.66
CA SER A 286 -18.47 -29.39 -2.36
C SER A 286 -18.13 -30.15 -3.64
N ASP A 287 -18.89 -31.23 -3.88
CA ASP A 287 -18.87 -32.01 -5.10
C ASP A 287 -20.15 -31.77 -5.95
N SER A 288 -21.03 -30.84 -5.52
CA SER A 288 -22.24 -30.43 -6.26
C SER A 288 -21.96 -29.31 -7.25
N ASP A 289 -22.19 -29.57 -8.53
CA ASP A 289 -22.00 -28.60 -9.60
C ASP A 289 -22.89 -27.35 -9.42
N GLU A 290 -24.12 -27.54 -8.98
CA GLU A 290 -25.08 -26.46 -8.73
C GLU A 290 -24.63 -25.58 -7.56
N GLU A 291 -24.23 -26.17 -6.42
CA GLU A 291 -23.74 -25.44 -5.27
C GLU A 291 -22.46 -24.66 -5.58
N VAL A 292 -21.51 -25.30 -6.26
CA VAL A 292 -20.23 -24.66 -6.65
C VAL A 292 -20.47 -23.46 -7.57
N ASN A 293 -21.35 -23.59 -8.57
CA ASN A 293 -21.67 -22.47 -9.47
C ASN A 293 -22.26 -21.27 -8.72
N ARG A 294 -23.17 -21.51 -7.78
CA ARG A 294 -23.73 -20.46 -6.94
C ARG A 294 -22.64 -19.81 -6.07
N LEU A 295 -21.84 -20.61 -5.38
CA LEU A 295 -20.79 -20.10 -4.49
C LEU A 295 -19.72 -19.29 -5.22
N ILE A 296 -19.38 -19.63 -6.46
CA ILE A 296 -18.45 -18.82 -7.27
C ILE A 296 -19.02 -17.41 -7.54
N LEU A 297 -20.31 -17.31 -7.87
CA LEU A 297 -20.95 -16.01 -8.10
C LEU A 297 -21.00 -15.20 -6.79
N ASP A 298 -21.30 -15.84 -5.67
CA ASP A 298 -21.34 -15.20 -4.37
C ASP A 298 -19.94 -14.68 -3.95
N ILE A 299 -18.90 -15.48 -4.19
CA ILE A 299 -17.51 -15.09 -3.91
C ILE A 299 -17.05 -13.94 -4.81
N GLU A 300 -17.45 -13.94 -6.08
CA GLU A 300 -17.13 -12.84 -6.98
C GLU A 300 -17.83 -11.55 -6.57
N ALA A 301 -19.11 -11.63 -6.18
CA ALA A 301 -19.83 -10.49 -5.64
C ALA A 301 -19.15 -9.94 -4.37
N ASN A 302 -18.73 -10.81 -3.44
CA ASN A 302 -17.99 -10.42 -2.24
C ASN A 302 -16.63 -9.77 -2.59
N HIS A 303 -15.95 -10.27 -3.63
CA HIS A 303 -14.68 -9.70 -4.07
C HIS A 303 -14.85 -8.30 -4.67
N ALA A 304 -15.89 -8.09 -5.48
CA ALA A 304 -16.25 -6.78 -6.04
C ALA A 304 -16.63 -5.79 -4.92
N GLU A 305 -17.55 -6.19 -4.03
CA GLU A 305 -17.97 -5.39 -2.87
C GLU A 305 -16.78 -4.98 -1.99
N ARG A 306 -15.90 -5.93 -1.64
CA ARG A 306 -14.68 -5.62 -0.88
C ARG A 306 -13.81 -4.57 -1.57
N LYS A 307 -13.70 -4.64 -2.92
CA LYS A 307 -12.90 -3.69 -3.69
C LYS A 307 -13.50 -2.29 -3.63
N ASP A 308 -14.82 -2.18 -3.83
CA ASP A 308 -15.54 -0.91 -3.78
C ASP A 308 -15.46 -0.29 -2.38
N LEU A 309 -15.71 -1.08 -1.33
CA LEU A 309 -15.55 -0.65 0.06
C LEU A 309 -14.11 -0.22 0.39
N THR A 310 -13.11 -0.89 -0.20
CA THR A 310 -11.70 -0.50 0.00
C THR A 310 -11.41 0.84 -0.67
N ASP A 311 -11.91 1.09 -1.86
CA ASP A 311 -11.70 2.35 -2.58
C ASP A 311 -12.42 3.51 -1.87
N GLU A 312 -13.65 3.31 -1.39
CA GLU A 312 -14.42 4.30 -0.60
C GLU A 312 -13.74 4.60 0.75
N ALA A 313 -13.34 3.56 1.48
CA ALA A 313 -12.66 3.71 2.76
C ALA A 313 -11.29 4.38 2.61
N TYR A 314 -10.58 4.10 1.53
CA TYR A 314 -9.31 4.76 1.24
C TYR A 314 -9.51 6.27 0.98
N ALA A 315 -10.51 6.64 0.18
CA ALA A 315 -10.85 8.04 -0.07
C ALA A 315 -11.28 8.76 1.23
N GLU A 316 -12.03 8.08 2.11
CA GLU A 316 -12.38 8.61 3.43
C GLU A 316 -11.14 8.82 4.29
N CYS A 317 -10.24 7.83 4.37
CA CYS A 317 -8.99 7.96 5.11
C CYS A 317 -8.15 9.14 4.61
N GLU A 318 -8.05 9.35 3.30
CA GLU A 318 -7.30 10.48 2.73
C GLU A 318 -7.85 11.85 3.17
N ARG A 319 -9.17 11.98 3.29
CA ARG A 319 -9.80 13.23 3.79
C ARG A 319 -9.55 13.49 5.27
N LEU A 320 -9.28 12.43 6.04
CA LEU A 320 -9.03 12.51 7.49
C LEU A 320 -7.56 12.74 7.84
N VAL A 321 -6.64 12.67 6.87
CA VAL A 321 -5.22 12.90 7.13
C VAL A 321 -4.99 14.36 7.49
N GLU A 322 -4.46 14.59 8.70
CA GLU A 322 -4.04 15.89 9.18
C GLU A 322 -2.52 15.97 9.26
N ASP A 323 -1.97 17.15 8.98
CA ASP A 323 -0.53 17.39 9.13
C ASP A 323 -0.13 17.54 10.59
N GLY A 324 1.15 17.26 10.87
CA GLY A 324 1.74 17.47 12.20
C GLY A 324 1.84 16.20 13.04
N HIS A 325 1.07 15.17 12.76
CA HIS A 325 1.15 13.89 13.48
C HIS A 325 2.31 13.02 12.97
N LYS A 326 2.99 12.32 13.88
CA LYS A 326 4.03 11.35 13.57
C LYS A 326 3.43 9.98 13.23
N VAL A 327 2.33 9.62 13.88
CA VAL A 327 1.51 8.43 13.62
C VAL A 327 0.12 8.91 13.24
N LEU A 328 -0.48 8.32 12.22
CA LEU A 328 -1.83 8.70 11.80
C LEU A 328 -2.88 7.84 12.52
N VAL A 329 -3.85 8.46 13.18
CA VAL A 329 -5.03 7.79 13.73
C VAL A 329 -6.27 8.34 13.03
N LEU A 330 -6.84 7.55 12.14
CA LEU A 330 -7.93 7.95 11.25
C LEU A 330 -9.20 7.22 11.67
N ALA A 331 -10.20 7.95 12.16
CA ALA A 331 -11.44 7.36 12.70
C ALA A 331 -12.67 7.91 11.98
N SER A 332 -13.55 7.03 11.51
CA SER A 332 -14.81 7.43 10.87
C SER A 332 -15.87 6.33 10.98
N PRO A 333 -17.17 6.70 11.10
CA PRO A 333 -18.27 5.75 11.00
C PRO A 333 -18.55 5.27 9.57
N ARG A 334 -17.91 5.88 8.56
CA ARG A 334 -18.05 5.47 7.16
C ARG A 334 -17.08 4.35 6.76
N LEU A 335 -16.21 3.94 7.67
CA LEU A 335 -15.25 2.88 7.45
C LEU A 335 -15.87 1.52 7.72
N HIS A 336 -15.48 0.51 6.95
CA HIS A 336 -15.94 -0.87 7.13
C HIS A 336 -14.81 -1.75 7.71
N GLU A 337 -15.09 -2.48 8.80
CA GLU A 337 -14.10 -3.31 9.51
C GLU A 337 -13.32 -4.27 8.62
N GLY A 338 -13.96 -4.86 7.60
CA GLY A 338 -13.34 -5.82 6.69
C GLY A 338 -12.18 -5.26 5.87
N VAL A 339 -12.10 -3.93 5.69
CA VAL A 339 -11.13 -3.28 4.82
C VAL A 339 -10.18 -2.29 5.51
N ILE A 340 -10.43 -1.93 6.79
CA ILE A 340 -9.58 -0.95 7.52
C ILE A 340 -8.10 -1.33 7.52
N GLY A 341 -7.76 -2.63 7.63
CA GLY A 341 -6.38 -3.08 7.59
C GLY A 341 -5.70 -2.90 6.21
N LEU A 342 -6.47 -2.99 5.12
CA LEU A 342 -5.98 -2.70 3.77
C LEU A 342 -5.76 -1.20 3.58
N CYS A 343 -6.68 -0.38 4.12
CA CYS A 343 -6.55 1.07 4.08
C CYS A 343 -5.38 1.55 4.94
N ALA A 344 -5.22 1.01 6.16
CA ALA A 344 -4.10 1.34 7.03
C ALA A 344 -2.74 1.10 6.34
N GLN A 345 -2.59 -0.04 5.62
CA GLN A 345 -1.38 -0.34 4.87
C GLN A 345 -1.13 0.67 3.74
N LYS A 346 -2.15 0.95 2.91
CA LYS A 346 -2.04 1.90 1.80
C LYS A 346 -1.71 3.32 2.28
N ILE A 347 -2.35 3.78 3.36
CA ILE A 347 -2.11 5.11 3.94
C ILE A 347 -0.71 5.17 4.55
N ALA A 348 -0.29 4.13 5.30
CA ALA A 348 1.05 4.08 5.88
C ALA A 348 2.15 4.18 4.80
N GLU A 349 2.00 3.46 3.69
CA GLU A 349 2.93 3.51 2.56
C GLU A 349 2.92 4.87 1.85
N LYS A 350 1.74 5.46 1.64
CA LYS A 350 1.62 6.75 0.95
C LYS A 350 2.20 7.90 1.75
N TYR A 351 1.82 8.00 3.03
CA TYR A 351 2.21 9.11 3.90
C TYR A 351 3.52 8.85 4.65
N GLN A 352 4.10 7.66 4.50
CA GLN A 352 5.35 7.24 5.15
C GLN A 352 5.26 7.38 6.68
N LYS A 353 4.12 6.99 7.25
CA LYS A 353 3.83 7.06 8.68
C LYS A 353 3.09 5.81 9.13
N SER A 354 3.44 5.30 10.30
CA SER A 354 2.61 4.26 10.93
C SER A 354 1.18 4.75 11.08
N THR A 355 0.21 3.90 10.73
CA THR A 355 -1.18 4.33 10.58
C THR A 355 -2.12 3.36 11.29
N CYS A 356 -3.02 3.92 12.10
CA CYS A 356 -4.16 3.24 12.69
C CYS A 356 -5.45 3.74 12.04
N VAL A 357 -6.23 2.84 11.44
CA VAL A 357 -7.55 3.14 10.87
C VAL A 357 -8.61 2.52 11.75
N ILE A 358 -9.56 3.32 12.24
CA ILE A 358 -10.57 2.94 13.21
C ILE A 358 -11.96 3.10 12.61
N CYS A 359 -12.71 2.01 12.53
CA CYS A 359 -14.15 2.02 12.24
C CYS A 359 -14.90 2.33 13.53
N THR A 360 -15.65 3.44 13.55
CA THR A 360 -16.51 3.84 14.67
C THR A 360 -17.96 3.54 14.29
N GLY A 361 -18.56 2.52 14.92
CA GLY A 361 -19.97 2.17 14.70
C GLY A 361 -20.93 3.09 15.48
N GLU A 362 -22.18 2.64 15.62
CA GLU A 362 -23.22 3.30 16.45
C GLU A 362 -22.93 3.12 17.95
N ASP A 363 -22.14 2.12 18.32
CA ASP A 363 -21.66 1.85 19.67
C ASP A 363 -20.52 2.80 20.05
N SER A 364 -20.28 2.96 21.36
CA SER A 364 -19.15 3.75 21.87
C SER A 364 -17.77 3.11 21.59
N LEU A 365 -17.74 1.91 21.00
CA LEU A 365 -16.54 1.13 20.78
C LEU A 365 -16.06 1.23 19.31
N GLY A 366 -14.85 1.76 19.11
CA GLY A 366 -14.17 1.74 17.82
C GLY A 366 -13.32 0.48 17.66
N LYS A 367 -13.33 -0.12 16.45
CA LYS A 367 -12.46 -1.23 16.08
C LYS A 367 -11.39 -0.74 15.10
N GLY A 368 -10.13 -0.93 15.45
CA GLY A 368 -8.99 -0.40 14.73
C GLY A 368 -8.08 -1.47 14.16
N SER A 369 -7.44 -1.13 13.05
CA SER A 369 -6.31 -1.89 12.49
C SER A 369 -5.12 -0.96 12.30
N MET A 370 -3.97 -1.35 12.83
CA MET A 370 -2.75 -0.56 12.78
C MET A 370 -1.69 -1.25 11.91
N ARG A 371 -0.95 -0.46 11.15
CA ARG A 371 0.17 -0.91 10.31
C ARG A 371 1.38 -0.04 10.57
N SER A 372 2.53 -0.68 10.72
CA SER A 372 3.78 0.05 10.90
C SER A 372 4.33 0.60 9.58
N TYR A 373 5.05 1.68 9.68
CA TYR A 373 5.95 2.17 8.64
C TYR A 373 7.36 2.29 9.21
N GLY A 374 8.36 1.85 8.45
CA GLY A 374 9.75 1.85 8.92
C GLY A 374 9.99 0.81 10.02
N ASN A 375 10.61 1.25 11.10
CA ASN A 375 11.01 0.39 12.22
C ASN A 375 10.11 0.56 13.45
N ASP A 376 8.94 1.16 13.32
CA ASP A 376 8.02 1.33 14.44
C ASP A 376 7.52 -0.03 14.94
N ASP A 377 7.66 -0.28 16.24
CA ASP A 377 7.03 -1.43 16.92
C ASP A 377 5.63 -1.04 17.39
N ILE A 378 4.64 -1.26 16.51
CA ILE A 378 3.26 -0.91 16.84
C ILE A 378 2.66 -1.74 17.98
N LEU A 379 3.13 -2.98 18.16
CA LEU A 379 2.71 -3.77 19.32
C LEU A 379 3.22 -3.17 20.64
N GLY A 380 4.45 -2.66 20.63
CA GLY A 380 5.00 -1.86 21.74
C GLY A 380 4.16 -0.61 22.02
N PHE A 381 3.79 0.15 20.97
CA PHE A 381 2.90 1.32 21.11
C PHE A 381 1.55 0.96 21.74
N LEU A 382 0.95 -0.18 21.34
CA LEU A 382 -0.32 -0.62 21.91
C LEU A 382 -0.18 -1.06 23.36
N LYS A 383 0.92 -1.73 23.74
CA LYS A 383 1.21 -2.09 25.14
C LYS A 383 1.36 -0.85 26.01
N ASP A 384 2.09 0.17 25.54
CA ASP A 384 2.29 1.44 26.25
C ASP A 384 1.02 2.33 26.29
N SER A 385 -0.01 1.95 25.54
CA SER A 385 -1.33 2.60 25.49
C SER A 385 -2.45 1.72 26.04
N ALA A 386 -2.13 0.62 26.73
CA ALA A 386 -3.09 -0.38 27.18
C ALA A 386 -4.19 0.19 28.07
N ASP A 387 -3.92 1.27 28.84
CA ASP A 387 -4.88 1.98 29.67
C ASP A 387 -6.00 2.71 28.88
N LEU A 388 -5.79 2.95 27.59
CA LEU A 388 -6.75 3.59 26.69
C LEU A 388 -7.54 2.58 25.84
N LEU A 389 -7.10 1.33 25.81
CA LEU A 389 -7.62 0.29 24.92
C LEU A 389 -8.49 -0.70 25.68
N VAL A 390 -9.54 -1.20 25.05
CA VAL A 390 -10.39 -2.27 25.59
C VAL A 390 -9.72 -3.64 25.35
N ARG A 391 -9.13 -3.82 24.16
CA ARG A 391 -8.33 -5.00 23.77
C ARG A 391 -7.40 -4.65 22.63
N PHE A 392 -6.31 -5.37 22.52
CA PHE A 392 -5.40 -5.29 21.37
C PHE A 392 -4.63 -6.60 21.19
N GLY A 393 -4.06 -6.80 20.01
CA GLY A 393 -3.23 -7.95 19.70
C GLY A 393 -2.65 -7.86 18.30
N GLY A 394 -1.61 -8.65 18.03
CA GLY A 394 -0.90 -8.67 16.74
C GLY A 394 0.60 -8.79 16.90
N HIS A 395 1.32 -8.25 15.94
CA HIS A 395 2.78 -8.26 15.84
C HIS A 395 3.33 -6.84 15.71
N SER A 396 4.66 -6.70 15.68
CA SER A 396 5.33 -5.40 15.55
C SER A 396 4.94 -4.61 14.31
N GLN A 397 4.53 -5.27 13.22
CA GLN A 397 4.20 -4.62 11.94
C GLN A 397 2.69 -4.49 11.67
N ALA A 398 1.87 -5.35 12.26
CA ALA A 398 0.42 -5.37 12.06
C ALA A 398 -0.30 -5.75 13.35
N ALA A 399 -1.24 -4.91 13.79
CA ALA A 399 -1.99 -5.17 14.99
C ALA A 399 -3.46 -4.71 14.85
N GLY A 400 -4.34 -5.35 15.62
CA GLY A 400 -5.73 -4.98 15.79
C GLY A 400 -5.99 -4.42 17.18
N LEU A 401 -7.00 -3.56 17.33
CA LEU A 401 -7.38 -2.99 18.61
C LEU A 401 -8.87 -2.70 18.67
N ALA A 402 -9.37 -2.59 19.91
CA ALA A 402 -10.67 -1.99 20.21
C ALA A 402 -10.47 -0.89 21.26
N ILE A 403 -11.12 0.26 21.04
CA ILE A 403 -10.93 1.47 21.85
C ILE A 403 -12.28 2.16 22.08
N ASP A 404 -12.49 2.73 23.25
CA ASP A 404 -13.60 3.67 23.45
C ASP A 404 -13.36 4.91 22.57
N ILE A 405 -14.39 5.30 21.80
CA ILE A 405 -14.31 6.44 20.86
C ILE A 405 -13.85 7.71 21.58
N ALA A 406 -14.26 7.91 22.84
CA ALA A 406 -13.85 9.04 23.65
C ALA A 406 -12.33 9.08 23.93
N ASN A 407 -11.64 7.95 23.86
CA ASN A 407 -10.20 7.86 24.08
C ASN A 407 -9.37 8.11 22.82
N ILE A 408 -9.96 8.16 21.62
CA ILE A 408 -9.22 8.30 20.35
C ILE A 408 -8.29 9.53 20.34
N PRO A 409 -8.70 10.75 20.79
CA PRO A 409 -7.81 11.90 20.81
C PRO A 409 -6.58 11.70 21.71
N ARG A 410 -6.80 11.13 22.91
CA ARG A 410 -5.71 10.82 23.85
C ARG A 410 -4.77 9.73 23.30
N PHE A 411 -5.33 8.77 22.56
CA PHE A 411 -4.56 7.74 21.90
C PHE A 411 -3.66 8.33 20.80
N GLN A 412 -4.18 9.26 19.98
CA GLN A 412 -3.38 9.99 18.99
C GLN A 412 -2.21 10.73 19.65
N GLU A 413 -2.46 11.50 20.70
CA GLU A 413 -1.43 12.24 21.44
C GLU A 413 -0.35 11.29 22.01
N ARG A 414 -0.78 10.14 22.57
CA ARG A 414 0.11 9.13 23.13
C ARG A 414 1.03 8.54 22.04
N LEU A 415 0.49 8.18 20.89
CA LEU A 415 1.27 7.64 19.78
C LEU A 415 2.27 8.67 19.22
N ASP A 416 1.91 9.95 19.11
CA ASP A 416 2.83 11.00 18.69
C ASP A 416 3.99 11.21 19.67
N CYS A 417 3.77 10.96 20.98
CA CYS A 417 4.83 10.99 21.98
C CYS A 417 5.76 9.76 21.90
N LEU A 418 5.19 8.57 21.62
CA LEU A 418 5.95 7.32 21.54
C LEU A 418 6.78 7.21 20.26
N ALA A 419 6.27 7.75 19.14
CA ALA A 419 6.95 7.66 17.87
C ALA A 419 8.23 8.48 17.83
N VAL A 420 9.32 7.81 17.51
CA VAL A 420 10.64 8.42 17.28
C VAL A 420 10.65 9.02 15.86
N ALA A 421 11.53 9.99 15.61
CA ALA A 421 11.70 10.53 14.25
C ALA A 421 11.99 9.38 13.27
N GLN A 422 11.12 9.24 12.25
CA GLN A 422 11.18 8.11 11.34
C GLN A 422 12.48 8.12 10.53
N THR A 423 13.20 7.03 10.57
CA THR A 423 14.26 6.75 9.60
C THR A 423 13.63 6.22 8.32
N VAL A 424 14.12 6.69 7.18
CA VAL A 424 13.71 6.15 5.87
C VAL A 424 13.92 4.63 5.89
N PRO A 425 12.88 3.80 5.67
CA PRO A 425 13.03 2.36 5.73
C PRO A 425 13.93 1.85 4.62
N ASP A 426 14.68 0.79 4.91
CA ASP A 426 15.54 0.16 3.92
C ASP A 426 14.71 -0.66 2.91
N LEU A 427 15.08 -0.57 1.65
CA LEU A 427 14.56 -1.41 0.58
C LEU A 427 15.70 -2.26 0.03
N THR A 428 15.62 -3.57 0.25
CA THR A 428 16.57 -4.50 -0.34
C THR A 428 16.35 -4.57 -1.85
N VAL A 429 17.42 -4.36 -2.61
CA VAL A 429 17.48 -4.44 -4.06
C VAL A 429 18.47 -5.54 -4.44
N ASP A 430 18.04 -6.49 -5.25
CA ASP A 430 18.87 -7.66 -5.58
C ASP A 430 20.12 -7.25 -6.35
N MET A 431 19.99 -6.38 -7.35
CA MET A 431 21.14 -5.94 -8.15
C MET A 431 20.87 -4.67 -8.95
N ARG A 432 21.98 -4.13 -9.49
CA ARG A 432 21.97 -3.07 -10.50
C ARG A 432 22.02 -3.68 -11.91
N VAL A 433 21.17 -3.19 -12.80
CA VAL A 433 21.15 -3.61 -14.22
C VAL A 433 21.01 -2.41 -15.15
N ARG A 434 21.48 -2.55 -16.41
CA ARG A 434 21.12 -1.62 -17.48
C ARG A 434 19.87 -2.12 -18.18
N LEU A 435 19.03 -1.22 -18.60
CA LEU A 435 17.79 -1.55 -19.30
C LEU A 435 18.07 -2.27 -20.63
N SER A 436 19.10 -1.84 -21.35
CA SER A 436 19.58 -2.48 -22.58
C SER A 436 20.03 -3.92 -22.41
N ASP A 437 20.55 -4.27 -21.24
CA ASP A 437 21.15 -5.56 -20.96
C ASP A 437 20.13 -6.61 -20.48
N VAL A 438 18.86 -6.24 -20.31
CA VAL A 438 17.81 -7.16 -19.83
C VAL A 438 17.03 -7.74 -21.02
N SER A 439 17.06 -9.07 -21.18
CA SER A 439 16.35 -9.78 -22.24
C SER A 439 14.95 -10.28 -21.81
N VAL A 440 14.09 -10.50 -22.81
CA VAL A 440 12.78 -11.18 -22.60
C VAL A 440 13.00 -12.60 -22.06
N ALA A 441 14.04 -13.29 -22.51
CA ALA A 441 14.35 -14.65 -22.08
C ALA A 441 14.67 -14.72 -20.56
N THR A 442 15.47 -13.77 -20.06
CA THR A 442 15.82 -13.68 -18.65
C THR A 442 14.59 -13.40 -17.79
N ILE A 443 13.73 -12.44 -18.23
CA ILE A 443 12.51 -12.15 -17.49
C ILE A 443 11.55 -13.34 -17.49
N ARG A 444 11.37 -14.01 -18.63
CA ARG A 444 10.56 -15.24 -18.70
C ARG A 444 11.07 -16.31 -17.74
N LYS A 445 12.40 -16.47 -17.63
CA LYS A 445 13.01 -17.39 -16.66
C LYS A 445 12.71 -16.99 -15.23
N LEU A 446 12.79 -15.68 -14.89
CA LEU A 446 12.45 -15.18 -13.56
C LEU A 446 10.98 -15.39 -13.22
N GLU A 447 10.07 -15.12 -14.16
CA GLU A 447 8.64 -15.35 -13.97
C GLU A 447 8.31 -16.84 -13.84
N HIS A 448 8.90 -17.69 -14.69
CA HIS A 448 8.73 -19.15 -14.64
C HIS A 448 9.10 -19.73 -13.27
N TYR A 449 10.19 -19.24 -12.71
CA TYR A 449 10.67 -19.67 -11.39
C TYR A 449 10.13 -18.81 -10.23
N SER A 450 9.11 -18.01 -10.49
CA SER A 450 8.40 -17.20 -9.48
C SER A 450 9.26 -16.18 -8.71
N PHE A 451 10.35 -15.71 -9.32
CA PHE A 451 11.17 -14.62 -8.78
C PHE A 451 10.64 -13.23 -9.16
N PHE A 452 9.33 -13.08 -9.29
CA PHE A 452 8.69 -11.80 -9.57
C PHE A 452 8.89 -10.76 -8.46
N THR A 453 9.34 -11.18 -7.26
CA THR A 453 9.71 -10.27 -6.16
C THR A 453 11.12 -9.71 -6.29
N ALA A 454 11.91 -10.14 -7.29
CA ALA A 454 13.23 -9.60 -7.54
C ALA A 454 13.16 -8.11 -7.87
N ARG A 455 14.03 -7.31 -7.25
CA ARG A 455 14.08 -5.87 -7.39
C ARG A 455 15.40 -5.44 -8.02
N PHE A 456 15.27 -4.60 -9.01
CA PHE A 456 16.40 -4.12 -9.81
C PHE A 456 16.54 -2.61 -9.67
N LEU A 457 17.78 -2.14 -9.56
CA LEU A 457 18.12 -0.73 -9.66
C LEU A 457 18.52 -0.41 -11.10
N LEU A 458 17.80 0.52 -11.72
CA LEU A 458 18.09 1.08 -13.04
C LEU A 458 18.37 2.56 -12.86
N GLU A 459 19.56 3.01 -13.20
CA GLU A 459 20.00 4.38 -12.97
C GLU A 459 20.08 5.19 -14.26
N GLY A 460 19.87 6.50 -14.14
CA GLY A 460 20.03 7.48 -15.20
C GLY A 460 19.05 7.33 -16.37
N LEU A 461 17.88 6.74 -16.13
CA LEU A 461 16.83 6.63 -17.13
C LEU A 461 16.23 8.00 -17.43
N THR A 462 15.88 8.25 -18.68
CA THR A 462 15.17 9.47 -19.10
C THR A 462 13.69 9.15 -19.28
N VAL A 463 12.81 9.96 -18.70
CA VAL A 463 11.37 9.91 -18.94
C VAL A 463 11.09 10.45 -20.34
N SER A 464 10.67 9.59 -21.27
CA SER A 464 10.34 9.95 -22.65
C SER A 464 8.82 10.13 -22.89
N GLY A 465 7.98 9.73 -21.93
CA GLY A 465 6.54 9.91 -21.98
C GLY A 465 5.88 9.59 -20.65
N LYS A 466 4.71 10.14 -20.40
CA LYS A 466 3.89 9.84 -19.22
C LYS A 466 2.41 9.81 -19.58
N THR A 467 1.65 8.87 -18.99
CA THR A 467 0.21 8.70 -19.26
C THR A 467 -0.51 8.18 -18.00
N VAL A 468 -1.74 8.61 -17.79
CA VAL A 468 -2.61 8.03 -16.76
C VAL A 468 -3.41 6.87 -17.38
N MET A 469 -3.33 5.71 -16.74
CA MET A 469 -4.09 4.52 -17.13
C MET A 469 -5.30 4.34 -16.20
N THR A 470 -6.50 4.15 -16.77
CA THR A 470 -7.75 3.87 -16.04
C THR A 470 -8.03 4.82 -14.85
N GLY A 471 -7.50 6.06 -14.90
CA GLY A 471 -7.69 7.08 -13.87
C GLY A 471 -6.94 6.85 -12.54
N LYS A 472 -6.24 5.73 -12.40
CA LYS A 472 -5.63 5.32 -11.11
C LYS A 472 -4.14 4.98 -11.18
N HIS A 473 -3.61 4.67 -12.36
CA HIS A 473 -2.24 4.17 -12.50
C HIS A 473 -1.39 5.14 -13.32
N THR A 474 -0.13 5.29 -12.94
CA THR A 474 0.86 6.03 -13.73
C THR A 474 1.60 5.08 -14.65
N LYS A 475 1.63 5.39 -15.95
CA LYS A 475 2.51 4.76 -16.91
C LYS A 475 3.54 5.77 -17.41
N LEU A 476 4.81 5.45 -17.22
CA LEU A 476 5.95 6.19 -17.73
C LEU A 476 6.57 5.40 -18.90
N MET A 477 7.02 6.11 -19.93
CA MET A 477 7.95 5.59 -20.91
C MET A 477 9.33 6.00 -20.48
N VAL A 478 10.22 5.06 -20.21
CA VAL A 478 11.59 5.33 -19.75
C VAL A 478 12.61 4.73 -20.70
N THR A 479 13.73 5.44 -20.88
CA THR A 479 14.79 5.01 -21.81
C THR A 479 16.19 5.22 -21.23
N ASP A 480 17.11 4.31 -21.53
CA ASP A 480 18.56 4.46 -21.30
C ASP A 480 19.32 4.98 -22.53
N GLY A 481 18.56 5.42 -23.57
CA GLY A 481 19.11 5.86 -24.86
C GLY A 481 19.20 4.74 -25.90
N ALA A 482 19.33 3.48 -25.49
CA ALA A 482 19.39 2.31 -26.38
C ALA A 482 18.05 1.56 -26.45
N LYS A 483 17.36 1.47 -25.31
CA LYS A 483 16.07 0.75 -25.17
C LYS A 483 15.05 1.63 -24.45
N THR A 484 13.79 1.54 -24.88
CA THR A 484 12.67 2.22 -24.24
C THR A 484 11.65 1.19 -23.78
N VAL A 485 11.18 1.29 -22.53
CA VAL A 485 10.20 0.38 -21.94
C VAL A 485 9.12 1.13 -21.17
N GLU A 486 8.01 0.45 -20.93
CA GLU A 486 6.96 0.92 -20.02
C GLU A 486 7.38 0.68 -18.57
N ALA A 487 7.16 1.69 -17.71
CA ALA A 487 7.29 1.58 -16.27
C ALA A 487 5.95 1.97 -15.63
N ILE A 488 5.36 1.07 -14.83
CA ILE A 488 4.00 1.20 -14.31
C ILE A 488 4.05 1.34 -12.80
N ASP A 489 3.38 2.37 -12.29
CA ASP A 489 3.08 2.54 -10.87
C ASP A 489 1.58 2.33 -10.65
N PHE A 490 1.23 1.23 -9.96
CA PHE A 490 -0.15 0.84 -9.72
C PHE A 490 -0.78 1.62 -8.57
N ASN A 491 -1.98 2.16 -8.81
CA ASN A 491 -2.81 2.89 -7.84
C ASN A 491 -2.21 4.20 -7.30
N HIS A 492 -1.18 4.74 -7.97
CA HIS A 492 -0.56 6.01 -7.59
C HIS A 492 -0.45 6.95 -8.79
N LEU A 493 -0.80 8.21 -8.58
CA LEU A 493 -0.65 9.28 -9.57
C LEU A 493 0.51 10.24 -9.21
N ASP A 494 1.20 9.99 -8.09
CA ASP A 494 2.24 10.89 -7.59
C ASP A 494 3.37 11.09 -8.60
N TYR A 495 3.85 10.00 -9.20
CA TYR A 495 4.92 10.08 -10.18
C TYR A 495 4.47 10.75 -11.49
N PHE A 496 3.20 10.57 -11.90
CA PHE A 496 2.66 11.30 -13.04
C PHE A 496 2.69 12.82 -12.81
N ARG A 497 2.37 13.26 -11.60
CA ARG A 497 2.32 14.68 -11.23
C ARG A 497 3.70 15.28 -10.95
N ARG A 498 4.63 14.48 -10.44
CA ARG A 498 5.95 14.93 -9.97
C ARG A 498 7.10 14.68 -10.94
N LEU A 499 6.82 14.21 -12.15
CA LEU A 499 7.81 13.99 -13.19
C LEU A 499 7.38 14.66 -14.49
N GLU A 500 8.35 15.17 -15.24
CA GLU A 500 8.14 15.69 -16.57
C GLU A 500 8.95 14.91 -17.61
N VAL A 501 8.49 14.95 -18.87
CA VAL A 501 9.24 14.41 -19.99
C VAL A 501 10.60 15.11 -20.09
N GLY A 502 11.66 14.31 -20.17
CA GLY A 502 13.05 14.76 -20.13
C GLY A 502 13.70 14.69 -18.74
N ASP A 503 12.95 14.36 -17.66
CA ASP A 503 13.56 14.13 -16.37
C ASP A 503 14.42 12.87 -16.36
N ARG A 504 15.57 12.94 -15.68
CA ARG A 504 16.45 11.78 -15.45
C ARG A 504 16.15 11.21 -14.06
N ILE A 505 15.87 9.93 -14.04
CA ILE A 505 15.47 9.23 -12.81
C ILE A 505 16.34 8.00 -12.56
N ASP A 506 16.51 7.68 -11.30
CA ASP A 506 16.92 6.36 -10.84
C ASP A 506 15.68 5.62 -10.36
N LEU A 507 15.50 4.38 -10.76
CA LEU A 507 14.29 3.60 -10.53
C LEU A 507 14.62 2.26 -9.90
N VAL A 508 13.89 1.90 -8.84
CA VAL A 508 13.86 0.54 -8.28
C VAL A 508 12.52 -0.10 -8.58
N GLY A 509 12.55 -1.27 -9.17
CA GLY A 509 11.32 -2.00 -9.51
C GLY A 509 11.53 -3.46 -9.87
N GLY A 510 10.43 -4.18 -9.96
CA GLY A 510 10.38 -5.51 -10.55
C GLY A 510 10.38 -5.44 -12.08
N LEU A 511 10.90 -6.47 -12.73
CA LEU A 511 10.82 -6.62 -14.18
C LEU A 511 9.80 -7.70 -14.51
N SER A 512 8.93 -7.44 -15.50
CA SER A 512 7.92 -8.40 -15.96
C SER A 512 7.73 -8.33 -17.46
N LEU A 513 7.03 -9.32 -18.02
CA LEU A 513 6.66 -9.33 -19.43
C LEU A 513 5.26 -8.76 -19.61
N ASN A 514 5.11 -7.88 -20.57
CA ASN A 514 3.81 -7.45 -21.09
C ASN A 514 3.57 -8.13 -22.44
N SER A 515 2.49 -8.92 -22.53
CA SER A 515 2.10 -9.59 -23.77
C SER A 515 0.92 -8.86 -24.40
N TRP A 516 1.13 -8.33 -25.59
CA TRP A 516 0.09 -7.66 -26.35
C TRP A 516 0.11 -8.13 -27.81
N ARG A 517 -1.00 -8.70 -28.28
CA ARG A 517 -1.14 -9.23 -29.64
C ARG A 517 -0.02 -10.21 -30.05
N GLY A 518 0.40 -11.05 -29.12
CA GLY A 518 1.47 -12.04 -29.35
C GLY A 518 2.88 -11.50 -29.35
N LYS A 519 3.07 -10.20 -29.06
CA LYS A 519 4.40 -9.59 -28.88
C LYS A 519 4.66 -9.38 -27.39
N GLU A 520 5.76 -9.96 -26.91
CA GLU A 520 6.21 -9.75 -25.52
C GLU A 520 7.23 -8.64 -25.45
N THR A 521 7.08 -7.78 -24.47
CA THR A 521 7.99 -6.67 -24.17
C THR A 521 8.28 -6.63 -22.68
N VAL A 522 9.49 -6.24 -22.32
CA VAL A 522 9.86 -6.00 -20.92
C VAL A 522 9.14 -4.75 -20.43
N GLN A 523 8.55 -4.84 -19.25
CA GLN A 523 8.01 -3.69 -18.50
C GLN A 523 8.60 -3.65 -17.10
N ILE A 524 8.56 -2.49 -16.47
CA ILE A 524 9.03 -2.27 -15.11
C ILE A 524 7.81 -2.03 -14.21
N LEU A 525 7.72 -2.74 -13.10
CA LEU A 525 6.76 -2.47 -12.04
C LEU A 525 7.45 -1.60 -10.99
N ILE A 526 7.12 -0.32 -10.96
CA ILE A 526 7.79 0.67 -10.10
C ILE A 526 7.52 0.34 -8.63
N LYS A 527 8.58 0.22 -7.82
CA LYS A 527 8.48 0.17 -6.37
C LYS A 527 8.88 1.49 -5.74
N ASP A 528 9.93 2.13 -6.28
CA ASP A 528 10.40 3.43 -5.84
C ASP A 528 11.19 4.11 -6.96
N LEU A 529 11.28 5.42 -6.92
CA LEU A 529 12.14 6.18 -7.83
C LEU A 529 12.62 7.49 -7.20
N ALA A 530 13.73 7.99 -7.73
CA ALA A 530 14.29 9.26 -7.33
C ALA A 530 14.68 10.10 -8.56
N CYS A 531 14.51 11.40 -8.46
CA CYS A 531 15.02 12.38 -9.40
C CYS A 531 16.01 13.26 -8.66
N ARG A 532 17.31 13.13 -8.99
CA ARG A 532 18.41 13.76 -8.23
C ARG A 532 18.90 15.08 -8.83
N HIS A 533 18.29 15.53 -9.93
CA HIS A 533 18.63 16.78 -10.57
C HIS A 533 17.52 17.83 -10.36
N PHE A 534 17.84 19.08 -10.69
CA PHE A 534 16.89 20.20 -10.66
C PHE A 534 15.67 19.90 -11.56
N GLN A 535 14.46 20.04 -11.01
CA GLN A 535 13.21 19.77 -11.72
C GLN A 535 12.39 21.05 -11.91
N VAL A 536 11.68 21.10 -13.04
CA VAL A 536 10.63 22.09 -13.30
C VAL A 536 9.36 21.35 -13.69
N LEU A 537 8.33 21.48 -12.86
CA LEU A 537 7.03 20.82 -13.05
C LEU A 537 6.04 21.81 -13.65
N ASP A 538 5.37 21.42 -14.73
CA ASP A 538 4.38 22.22 -15.44
C ASP A 538 2.95 21.91 -14.99
N TRP A 539 2.41 22.76 -14.12
CA TRP A 539 1.02 22.69 -13.64
C TRP A 539 0.16 23.84 -14.19
N ARG A 540 0.56 24.49 -15.28
CA ARG A 540 -0.13 25.64 -15.89
C ARG A 540 -1.51 25.32 -16.48
N GLY A 541 -1.86 24.07 -16.68
CA GLY A 541 -3.15 23.63 -17.24
C GLY A 541 -4.09 23.01 -16.23
N ASP A 542 -3.69 22.92 -14.97
CA ASP A 542 -4.49 22.30 -13.90
C ASP A 542 -4.88 23.40 -12.88
N PRO A 543 -5.96 24.16 -13.12
CA PRO A 543 -6.40 25.24 -12.24
C PRO A 543 -7.10 24.70 -11.00
N GLY A 544 -6.40 23.92 -10.16
CA GLY A 544 -6.85 23.59 -8.81
C GLY A 544 -7.98 22.58 -8.68
N GLY A 545 -8.23 21.73 -9.71
CA GLY A 545 -9.32 20.74 -9.66
C GLY A 545 -9.02 19.56 -8.74
N ASP A 546 -7.77 19.04 -8.70
CA ASP A 546 -7.45 17.80 -8.01
C ASP A 546 -6.32 17.87 -6.95
N THR A 547 -5.73 19.05 -6.70
CA THR A 547 -4.69 19.21 -5.68
C THR A 547 -4.87 20.48 -4.83
N PRO A 548 -6.02 20.66 -4.15
CA PRO A 548 -6.22 21.83 -3.28
C PRO A 548 -5.25 21.88 -2.10
N ASP A 549 -4.63 20.76 -1.72
CA ASP A 549 -3.84 20.61 -0.50
C ASP A 549 -2.35 20.28 -0.71
N TYR A 550 -1.81 20.47 -1.93
CA TYR A 550 -0.38 20.28 -2.12
C TYR A 550 0.41 21.34 -1.38
N ARG A 551 1.16 20.93 -0.35
CA ARG A 551 2.07 21.77 0.40
C ARG A 551 3.50 21.51 -0.08
N PRO A 552 4.23 22.58 -0.48
CA PRO A 552 5.59 22.42 -0.96
C PRO A 552 6.49 21.94 0.16
N GLY A 553 7.39 21.02 -0.18
CA GLY A 553 8.47 20.64 0.71
C GLY A 553 9.51 21.75 0.87
N PRO A 554 10.47 21.63 1.81
CA PRO A 554 11.46 22.66 2.08
C PRO A 554 12.35 22.98 0.87
N ASP A 555 12.52 22.04 -0.06
CA ASP A 555 13.34 22.17 -1.27
C ASP A 555 12.52 22.54 -2.51
N GLU A 556 11.26 22.96 -2.35
CA GLU A 556 10.33 23.24 -3.45
C GLU A 556 9.92 24.70 -3.47
N LEU A 557 9.84 25.28 -4.66
CA LEU A 557 9.34 26.62 -4.90
C LEU A 557 8.10 26.54 -5.79
N ILE A 558 6.97 27.03 -5.31
CA ILE A 558 5.78 27.19 -6.14
C ILE A 558 5.77 28.62 -6.69
N LEU A 559 5.66 28.72 -8.00
CA LEU A 559 5.39 29.97 -8.71
C LEU A 559 3.91 30.00 -9.08
N ASP A 560 3.12 30.71 -8.28
CA ASP A 560 1.67 30.82 -8.46
C ASP A 560 1.14 32.22 -8.14
N GLU A 561 -0.17 32.36 -8.20
CA GLU A 561 -0.89 33.62 -8.01
C GLU A 561 -0.89 34.13 -6.56
N THR A 562 -0.36 33.37 -5.60
CA THR A 562 -0.24 33.79 -4.19
C THR A 562 0.96 34.70 -3.97
N ILE A 563 1.92 34.72 -4.90
CA ILE A 563 3.06 35.65 -4.83
C ILE A 563 2.59 37.03 -5.26
N LEU A 564 2.77 38.02 -4.37
CA LEU A 564 2.39 39.41 -4.67
C LEU A 564 3.17 39.91 -5.88
N PRO A 565 2.54 40.77 -6.74
CA PRO A 565 3.20 41.27 -7.94
C PRO A 565 4.51 41.99 -7.68
N GLU A 566 4.60 42.71 -6.58
CA GLU A 566 5.80 43.47 -6.17
C GLU A 566 6.93 42.58 -5.65
N ASP A 567 6.61 41.33 -5.26
CA ASP A 567 7.54 40.31 -4.78
C ASP A 567 7.88 39.28 -5.85
N PHE A 568 7.27 39.37 -7.04
CA PHE A 568 7.45 38.40 -8.13
C PHE A 568 8.73 38.72 -8.92
N ASP A 569 9.86 38.39 -8.31
CA ASP A 569 11.19 38.40 -8.95
C ASP A 569 11.76 36.98 -8.91
N ILE A 570 11.69 36.29 -10.05
CA ILE A 570 12.15 34.88 -10.18
C ILE A 570 13.62 34.73 -9.79
N SER A 571 14.46 35.69 -10.20
CA SER A 571 15.89 35.62 -9.91
C SER A 571 16.18 35.77 -8.42
N GLU A 572 15.43 36.62 -7.73
CA GLU A 572 15.54 36.79 -6.27
C GLU A 572 14.97 35.57 -5.52
N LEU A 573 13.80 35.06 -5.95
CA LEU A 573 13.18 33.86 -5.37
C LEU A 573 14.08 32.62 -5.51
N MET A 574 14.66 32.41 -6.69
CA MET A 574 15.59 31.30 -6.95
C MET A 574 16.85 31.44 -6.09
N ARG A 575 17.43 32.63 -5.99
CA ARG A 575 18.63 32.88 -5.19
C ARG A 575 18.40 32.68 -3.69
N LYS A 576 17.27 33.16 -3.17
CA LYS A 576 16.92 33.05 -1.75
C LYS A 576 16.60 31.62 -1.33
N ARG A 577 15.85 30.87 -2.14
CA ARG A 577 15.37 29.55 -1.79
C ARG A 577 16.25 28.41 -2.27
N ARG A 578 17.01 28.59 -3.36
CA ARG A 578 17.82 27.56 -4.03
C ARG A 578 17.05 26.24 -4.16
N PRO A 579 15.87 26.24 -4.77
CA PRO A 579 15.02 25.07 -4.78
C PRO A 579 15.61 23.94 -5.61
N GLY A 580 15.36 22.70 -5.20
CA GLY A 580 15.62 21.52 -6.03
C GLY A 580 14.50 21.29 -7.06
N THR A 581 13.29 21.77 -6.78
CA THR A 581 12.12 21.68 -7.67
C THR A 581 11.39 23.02 -7.73
N VAL A 582 11.02 23.43 -8.94
CA VAL A 582 10.14 24.58 -9.18
C VAL A 582 8.84 24.06 -9.80
N LEU A 583 7.71 24.38 -9.15
CA LEU A 583 6.36 24.10 -9.65
C LEU A 583 5.78 25.37 -10.25
N ILE A 584 5.33 25.31 -11.50
CA ILE A 584 4.70 26.43 -12.18
C ILE A 584 3.20 26.18 -12.22
N ARG A 585 2.45 26.87 -11.36
CA ARG A 585 0.98 26.76 -11.22
C ARG A 585 0.30 28.08 -11.60
N LEU A 586 0.74 28.69 -12.68
CA LEU A 586 0.20 29.95 -13.17
C LEU A 586 -0.96 29.70 -14.15
N ASN A 587 -2.07 30.45 -13.98
CA ASN A 587 -3.19 30.36 -14.89
C ASN A 587 -2.81 31.04 -16.24
N ARG A 588 -3.07 30.37 -17.37
CA ARG A 588 -2.92 30.97 -18.71
C ARG A 588 -3.94 32.04 -19.00
N ASN A 589 -5.07 32.06 -18.30
CA ASN A 589 -6.04 33.14 -18.37
C ASN A 589 -5.53 34.29 -17.49
N ARG A 590 -4.95 35.27 -18.14
CA ARG A 590 -4.25 36.46 -17.60
C ARG A 590 -4.73 36.94 -16.25
N PRO A 591 -3.85 37.12 -15.27
CA PRO A 591 -4.19 37.48 -13.90
C PRO A 591 -4.90 38.82 -13.77
N ILE A 592 -5.71 38.99 -12.73
CA ILE A 592 -6.48 40.22 -12.41
C ILE A 592 -5.58 41.46 -12.33
N TRP A 593 -4.32 41.25 -11.87
CA TRP A 593 -3.38 42.36 -11.74
C TRP A 593 -2.84 42.92 -13.08
N GLU A 594 -2.76 42.11 -14.17
CA GLU A 594 -2.46 42.60 -15.50
C GLU A 594 -3.49 43.67 -15.98
N ARG A 595 -4.73 43.55 -15.52
CA ARG A 595 -5.80 44.48 -15.88
C ARG A 595 -5.67 45.84 -15.14
N HIS A 596 -5.07 45.82 -13.97
CA HIS A 596 -5.06 46.96 -13.06
C HIS A 596 -3.66 47.56 -12.83
N LEU A 597 -2.59 46.78 -12.95
CA LEU A 597 -1.21 47.22 -12.70
C LEU A 597 -0.49 47.72 -13.96
N ASN A 598 -1.22 48.16 -14.94
CA ASN A 598 -0.73 48.82 -16.13
C ASN A 598 -0.98 50.35 -16.07
N LYS A 599 -0.51 51.08 -17.10
CA LYS A 599 -0.66 52.52 -17.20
C LYS A 599 -2.11 53.01 -17.08
N GLU A 600 -3.06 52.24 -17.66
CA GLU A 600 -4.48 52.61 -17.64
C GLU A 600 -5.11 52.36 -16.27
N GLY A 601 -4.78 51.24 -15.63
CA GLY A 601 -5.24 50.90 -14.28
C GLY A 601 -4.77 51.90 -13.23
N ILE A 602 -3.44 52.17 -13.22
CA ILE A 602 -2.86 53.20 -12.32
C ILE A 602 -3.49 54.55 -12.59
N GLY A 603 -3.66 54.95 -13.87
CA GLY A 603 -4.32 56.17 -14.26
C GLY A 603 -5.79 56.23 -13.85
N SER A 604 -6.50 55.11 -13.79
CA SER A 604 -7.89 55.05 -13.31
C SER A 604 -8.01 55.35 -11.82
N VAL A 605 -7.13 54.78 -11.02
CA VAL A 605 -7.06 55.05 -9.57
C VAL A 605 -6.66 56.51 -9.32
N PHE A 606 -5.70 57.04 -10.08
CA PHE A 606 -5.31 58.45 -9.98
C PHE A 606 -6.47 59.39 -10.32
N ARG A 607 -7.29 59.11 -11.36
CA ARG A 607 -8.49 59.89 -11.68
C ARG A 607 -9.55 59.84 -10.57
N LEU A 608 -9.68 58.79 -9.82
CA LEU A 608 -10.55 58.72 -8.65
C LEU A 608 -10.06 59.66 -7.54
N LEU A 609 -8.74 59.63 -7.28
CA LEU A 609 -8.12 60.56 -6.31
C LEU A 609 -8.23 62.01 -6.72
N GLN A 610 -8.22 62.35 -8.02
CA GLN A 610 -8.49 63.69 -8.49
C GLN A 610 -9.92 64.19 -8.19
N LYS A 611 -10.89 63.25 -8.18
CA LYS A 611 -12.29 63.56 -7.81
C LYS A 611 -12.47 63.64 -6.29
N ARG A 612 -11.66 62.94 -5.51
CA ARG A 612 -11.69 62.89 -4.06
C ARG A 612 -10.26 63.01 -3.50
N PRO A 613 -9.76 64.27 -3.35
CA PRO A 613 -8.36 64.49 -3.00
C PRO A 613 -7.92 63.95 -1.63
N GLU A 614 -8.85 63.77 -0.74
CA GLU A 614 -8.65 63.18 0.59
C GLU A 614 -9.57 61.96 0.72
N THR A 615 -9.01 60.76 0.95
CA THR A 615 -9.74 59.50 1.08
C THR A 615 -8.96 58.53 1.95
N ASN A 616 -9.54 57.38 2.25
CA ASN A 616 -8.84 56.26 2.88
C ASN A 616 -8.76 55.05 1.97
N ARG A 617 -7.89 54.08 2.31
CA ARG A 617 -7.67 52.89 1.51
C ARG A 617 -8.96 52.11 1.26
N GLU A 618 -9.79 51.87 2.28
CA GLU A 618 -11.03 51.10 2.17
C GLU A 618 -12.03 51.73 1.19
N THR A 619 -12.16 53.07 1.26
CA THR A 619 -13.04 53.79 0.34
C THR A 619 -12.51 53.72 -1.10
N LEU A 620 -11.20 53.85 -1.28
CA LEU A 620 -10.57 53.78 -2.60
C LEU A 620 -10.66 52.38 -3.21
N GLU A 621 -10.52 51.33 -2.40
CA GLU A 621 -10.74 49.92 -2.80
C GLU A 621 -12.16 49.69 -3.29
N ALA A 622 -13.15 50.16 -2.53
CA ALA A 622 -14.56 50.00 -2.87
C ALA A 622 -14.94 50.77 -4.15
N GLU A 623 -14.45 52.02 -4.31
CA GLU A 623 -14.74 52.83 -5.49
C GLU A 623 -14.01 52.33 -6.74
N ALA A 624 -12.77 51.91 -6.62
CA ALA A 624 -11.98 51.36 -7.71
C ALA A 624 -12.38 49.93 -8.08
N LYS A 625 -13.08 49.21 -7.19
CA LYS A 625 -13.40 47.80 -7.29
C LYS A 625 -12.15 46.92 -7.51
N ILE A 626 -11.09 47.23 -6.80
CA ILE A 626 -9.77 46.62 -6.90
C ILE A 626 -9.45 45.94 -5.56
N PRO A 627 -8.97 44.70 -5.52
CA PRO A 627 -8.57 44.02 -4.28
C PRO A 627 -7.44 44.79 -3.56
N PRO A 628 -7.36 44.74 -2.21
CA PRO A 628 -6.34 45.43 -1.40
C PRO A 628 -4.91 45.17 -1.87
N TRP A 629 -4.59 43.93 -2.23
CA TRP A 629 -3.26 43.51 -2.67
C TRP A 629 -2.86 44.04 -4.06
N VAL A 630 -3.84 44.42 -4.88
CA VAL A 630 -3.62 45.10 -6.18
C VAL A 630 -3.54 46.61 -6.00
N LEU A 631 -4.31 47.18 -5.07
CA LEU A 631 -4.29 48.61 -4.80
C LEU A 631 -2.98 49.08 -4.12
N SER A 632 -2.41 48.22 -3.26
CA SER A 632 -1.18 48.52 -2.52
C SER A 632 -0.02 48.96 -3.43
N PRO A 633 0.40 48.22 -4.45
CA PRO A 633 1.46 48.62 -5.35
C PRO A 633 1.09 49.89 -6.17
N ILE A 634 -0.18 50.10 -6.51
CA ILE A 634 -0.61 51.34 -7.20
C ILE A 634 -0.40 52.55 -6.31
N VAL A 635 -0.77 52.46 -5.05
CA VAL A 635 -0.57 53.52 -4.05
C VAL A 635 0.93 53.82 -3.89
N HIS A 636 1.79 52.78 -3.78
CA HIS A 636 3.23 52.99 -3.70
C HIS A 636 3.81 53.65 -4.94
N VAL A 637 3.35 53.30 -6.15
CA VAL A 637 3.76 53.99 -7.40
C VAL A 637 3.42 55.46 -7.37
N LEU A 638 2.18 55.81 -6.97
CA LEU A 638 1.72 57.17 -6.92
C LEU A 638 2.45 57.99 -5.83
N GLU A 639 2.79 57.38 -4.70
CA GLU A 639 3.56 57.98 -3.61
C GLU A 639 5.02 58.26 -4.00
N GLU A 640 5.70 57.23 -4.61
CA GLU A 640 7.06 57.37 -5.13
C GLU A 640 7.18 58.51 -6.16
N LEU A 641 6.13 58.73 -6.94
CA LEU A 641 6.05 59.84 -7.91
C LEU A 641 5.72 61.18 -7.27
N GLY A 642 5.48 61.22 -5.97
CA GLY A 642 5.09 62.44 -5.27
C GLY A 642 3.70 62.97 -5.67
N LEU A 643 2.83 62.12 -6.17
CA LEU A 643 1.47 62.42 -6.58
C LEU A 643 0.48 62.32 -5.43
N ILE A 644 0.80 61.56 -4.43
CA ILE A 644 0.02 61.36 -3.20
C ILE A 644 0.96 61.29 -2.00
N ARG A 645 0.37 61.50 -0.81
CA ARG A 645 1.01 61.23 0.47
C ARG A 645 0.09 60.32 1.27
N THR A 646 0.69 59.30 1.90
CA THR A 646 -0.03 58.37 2.78
C THR A 646 0.30 58.62 4.24
N THR A 647 -0.68 58.55 5.13
CA THR A 647 -0.51 58.60 6.58
C THR A 647 -1.42 57.56 7.22
N GLY A 648 -0.84 56.40 7.51
CA GLY A 648 -1.63 55.23 7.93
C GLY A 648 -2.59 54.77 6.83
N GLN A 649 -3.88 54.83 7.07
CA GLN A 649 -4.92 54.45 6.07
C GLN A 649 -5.36 55.65 5.20
N GLU A 650 -4.98 56.87 5.53
CA GLU A 650 -5.38 58.07 4.80
C GLU A 650 -4.47 58.30 3.60
N ILE A 651 -5.07 58.73 2.49
CA ILE A 651 -4.43 59.01 1.22
C ILE A 651 -4.83 60.43 0.83
N VAL A 652 -3.83 61.31 0.62
CA VAL A 652 -4.03 62.72 0.26
C VAL A 652 -3.35 62.97 -1.08
N LEU A 653 -4.07 63.57 -2.02
CA LEU A 653 -3.55 63.98 -3.32
C LEU A 653 -2.65 65.19 -3.17
N GLU A 654 -1.41 65.12 -3.62
CA GLU A 654 -0.47 66.25 -3.63
C GLU A 654 -0.69 67.12 -4.86
N LYS A 655 -0.65 68.45 -4.64
CA LYS A 655 -0.76 69.45 -5.71
C LYS A 655 0.58 69.56 -6.43
N THR A 656 0.72 68.93 -7.57
CA THR A 656 1.90 69.08 -8.44
C THR A 656 1.48 69.56 -9.82
N GLN A 657 2.27 70.54 -10.38
CA GLN A 657 2.09 71.04 -11.76
C GLN A 657 2.99 70.30 -12.76
N GLU A 658 3.89 69.46 -12.29
CA GLU A 658 4.82 68.68 -13.13
C GLU A 658 4.22 67.39 -13.62
N LYS A 659 4.38 67.08 -14.89
CA LYS A 659 4.09 65.78 -15.44
C LYS A 659 5.13 64.76 -14.94
N ARG A 660 4.70 63.73 -14.29
CA ARG A 660 5.56 62.61 -13.82
C ARG A 660 5.47 61.43 -14.78
N ASN A 661 6.61 60.74 -14.98
CA ASN A 661 6.66 59.55 -15.78
C ASN A 661 6.55 58.34 -14.84
N LEU A 662 5.67 57.38 -15.14
CA LEU A 662 5.56 56.14 -14.37
C LEU A 662 6.89 55.36 -14.30
N ALA A 663 7.72 55.48 -15.35
CA ALA A 663 9.04 54.87 -15.37
C ALA A 663 10.01 55.40 -14.30
N ASP A 664 9.71 56.54 -13.65
CA ASP A 664 10.53 57.08 -12.57
C ASP A 664 10.25 56.40 -11.22
N SER A 665 9.16 55.61 -11.11
CA SER A 665 8.85 54.79 -9.93
C SER A 665 9.57 53.45 -9.98
N ARG A 666 10.29 53.14 -8.90
CA ARG A 666 10.95 51.84 -8.73
C ARG A 666 9.93 50.67 -8.64
N THR A 667 8.83 50.92 -7.94
CA THR A 667 7.73 49.94 -7.83
C THR A 667 7.13 49.64 -9.19
N TYR A 668 6.89 50.69 -10.02
CA TYR A 668 6.38 50.48 -11.39
C TYR A 668 7.36 49.66 -12.26
N GLN A 669 8.66 49.93 -12.19
CA GLN A 669 9.67 49.16 -12.91
C GLN A 669 9.66 47.68 -12.49
N ARG A 670 9.55 47.41 -11.17
CA ARG A 670 9.40 46.02 -10.66
C ARG A 670 8.14 45.32 -11.19
N LEU A 671 7.00 46.02 -11.20
CA LEU A 671 5.76 45.47 -11.74
C LEU A 671 5.86 45.15 -13.23
N ILE A 672 6.50 45.99 -14.04
CA ILE A 672 6.73 45.70 -15.45
C ILE A 672 7.64 44.47 -15.64
N GLU A 673 8.68 44.34 -14.84
CA GLU A 673 9.57 43.20 -14.90
C GLU A 673 8.85 41.93 -14.43
N ALA A 674 8.08 41.98 -13.35
CA ALA A 674 7.25 40.86 -12.88
C ALA A 674 6.25 40.42 -13.96
N GLN A 675 5.60 41.35 -14.66
CA GLN A 675 4.71 41.02 -15.79
C GLN A 675 5.43 40.28 -16.93
N ARG A 676 6.65 40.72 -17.27
CA ARG A 676 7.46 40.04 -18.29
C ARG A 676 7.83 38.63 -17.88
N GLN A 677 8.27 38.45 -16.65
CA GLN A 677 8.64 37.14 -16.11
C GLN A 677 7.41 36.22 -16.03
N TRP A 678 6.26 36.76 -15.63
CA TRP A 678 5.02 36.00 -15.63
C TRP A 678 4.62 35.57 -17.05
N ALA A 679 4.62 36.49 -18.02
CA ALA A 679 4.32 36.16 -19.42
C ALA A 679 5.28 35.11 -19.96
N PHE A 680 6.57 35.20 -19.64
CA PHE A 680 7.55 34.16 -20.00
C PHE A 680 7.18 32.77 -19.44
N LEU A 681 6.82 32.69 -18.15
CA LEU A 681 6.44 31.44 -17.51
C LEU A 681 5.10 30.87 -18.00
N THR A 682 4.18 31.70 -18.49
CA THR A 682 2.87 31.24 -18.99
C THR A 682 2.90 30.88 -20.47
N ASP A 683 3.66 31.57 -21.28
CA ASP A 683 3.56 31.52 -22.74
C ASP A 683 4.68 30.67 -23.37
N GLU A 684 5.84 30.57 -22.68
CA GLU A 684 6.97 29.81 -23.21
C GLU A 684 6.86 28.31 -23.04
N SER A 685 7.61 27.57 -23.86
CA SER A 685 7.71 26.12 -23.78
C SER A 685 8.45 25.68 -22.51
N LEU A 686 8.05 24.55 -21.95
CA LEU A 686 8.67 23.99 -20.73
C LEU A 686 10.21 23.80 -20.85
N PRO A 687 10.77 23.31 -21.97
CA PRO A 687 12.24 23.23 -22.12
C PRO A 687 12.94 24.58 -21.95
N ARG A 688 12.42 25.65 -22.57
CA ARG A 688 13.01 26.99 -22.45
C ARG A 688 12.91 27.57 -21.06
N ILE A 689 11.79 27.32 -20.39
CA ILE A 689 11.61 27.73 -18.99
C ILE A 689 12.57 26.95 -18.09
N ARG A 690 12.74 25.64 -18.34
CA ARG A 690 13.68 24.79 -17.60
C ARG A 690 15.10 25.30 -17.72
N ASP A 691 15.55 25.59 -18.92
CA ASP A 691 16.90 26.14 -19.19
C ASP A 691 17.11 27.49 -18.49
N TYR A 692 16.11 28.37 -18.54
CA TYR A 692 16.17 29.66 -17.88
C TYR A 692 16.29 29.52 -16.36
N LEU A 693 15.41 28.75 -15.74
CA LEU A 693 15.40 28.53 -14.29
C LEU A 693 16.64 27.76 -13.80
N PHE A 694 17.14 26.81 -14.59
CA PHE A 694 18.37 26.07 -14.31
C PHE A 694 19.59 27.02 -14.27
N ASN A 695 19.69 27.93 -15.21
CA ASN A 695 20.77 28.93 -15.25
C ASN A 695 20.69 29.89 -14.06
N LEU A 696 19.49 30.29 -13.62
CA LEU A 696 19.29 31.10 -12.42
C LEU A 696 19.67 30.35 -11.14
N ASN A 697 19.55 29.02 -11.10
CA ASN A 697 19.94 28.18 -9.97
C ASN A 697 21.45 27.92 -9.88
N GLY A 698 22.25 28.56 -10.74
CA GLY A 698 23.71 28.49 -10.74
C GLY A 698 24.32 27.42 -11.65
N GLY A 699 23.51 26.77 -12.50
CA GLY A 699 24.00 25.83 -13.54
C GLY A 699 24.70 24.58 -12.98
N ILE A 700 24.62 24.33 -11.70
CA ILE A 700 25.27 23.18 -11.06
C ILE A 700 24.37 21.96 -11.25
N THR A 701 24.78 21.06 -12.15
CA THR A 701 24.33 19.65 -12.11
C THR A 701 24.97 19.02 -10.87
N PRO A 702 24.19 18.42 -9.97
CA PRO A 702 24.74 17.71 -8.82
C PRO A 702 25.53 16.47 -9.26
#